data_5c51e26b58935fdfa4b039755212e60d
#
_entry.id   5c51e26b58935fdfa4b039755212e60d
#
_cell.length_a   1.000
_cell.length_b   1.000
_cell.length_c   1.000
_cell.angle_alpha   90.00
_cell.angle_beta   90.00
_cell.angle_gamma   90.00
#
_symmetry.space_group_name_H-M   'P 1'
#
loop_
_entity.id
_entity.type
_entity.pdbx_description
1 polymer ?
#
loop_
_entity_poly.entity_id
_entity_poly.type
_entity_poly.pdbx_seq_one_letter_code
_entity_poly.pdbx_strand_id
1 'polypeptide(L)'
;MQTNKERLIAALQEPLESTFATYKTSALGLVDDQVEENRDTYGENVITKGQEDSMIKKIYESIINPFTVILLVIALVSFITNVWLAKPGEQDPTTSIIIVTLVLISGGIRFIQELRSDKAASNLSRMIVNTATVLRDGSEQEIPIDEIVVGDVIKLSAGDMIPADVVLIDSRDFFVQQSGLTGESDAVEKVCLRKADSQNLDSLLESESLAFMGTNVISGRATALVLVVGDETMMGAIEQTINTYDEPTSFEREMNTISWLLIRLMLVMVPVVFVINGLTDGDWLEAGVFALSVGVGLTPEMLPMIITASLAKGSIIMAKEKVVIKKLNAIQDLGAIDILCTDKTGTLTQDEIVLEYPLDIHGDLDLSVLRRAYLNSYFQTGLKNLMDRAIINRTHKEAKKHEIVRDLDQNFHKIDELPFDFERRRMSVIVKDEDGVVSMVTKGALEEMLSVSTYVEYKGEIKRLTDEVRQEVLAEVAQLNEQGLRVLGVSYKTDLDENEIFSVEDEGDMILTGYLAFLDPPKPSAAPAIKALAEYGVTTKILTGDNEKVTQAVCEKVGLDVERILLGSEIDTMTDQELAQVVETTTVFAKLSPDQKARIILCLKNNGHKVGYMGDGINDAPSMKVSDVGISVDTAVDIAKETADVILLDKDLMVLEKGLVEGRKVYANMTKYIKMTVSSNFGNIFSLLFASIFLPFLPMAPVHLIVLNLIYDLSCIALPFDNVDKEFLKKPRIWEANSIMRFMAWIGPISSVFDIITYMLLYFLLVPMILGHGYNHGAADAAAFIMVFQTGWFIESMWSQTMVIHMLRSPKLPFIQSRPAFSVVVTTLAAAFFVTSLPYSPLASILKLSQLNGLYFVLLFAIIVLYMLSVTVVKRIYIKKYKEWL
;
A
#
# COMPACT_ATOMS: atom_id res chain seq x y z
N MET A 1 16.91 0.42 38.16
CA MET A 1 15.68 0.36 37.37
C MET A 1 15.19 -1.07 37.40
N GLN A 2 13.93 -1.32 37.76
CA GLN A 2 13.32 -2.64 37.62
C GLN A 2 13.29 -3.01 36.16
N THR A 3 13.53 -4.26 35.81
CA THR A 3 13.36 -4.73 34.45
C THR A 3 11.87 -4.66 34.08
N ASN A 4 11.51 -4.46 32.79
CA ASN A 4 10.13 -4.36 32.35
C ASN A 4 9.29 -5.58 32.75
N LYS A 5 9.92 -6.76 32.70
CA LYS A 5 9.34 -8.00 33.21
C LYS A 5 9.01 -7.93 34.70
N GLU A 6 9.86 -7.31 35.50
CA GLU A 6 9.62 -7.12 36.95
C GLU A 6 8.45 -6.16 37.22
N ARG A 7 8.25 -5.13 36.38
CA ARG A 7 7.08 -4.21 36.48
C ARG A 7 5.76 -4.94 36.25
N LEU A 8 5.70 -5.76 35.20
CA LEU A 8 4.51 -6.56 34.86
C LEU A 8 4.20 -7.57 35.95
N ILE A 9 5.21 -8.26 36.49
CA ILE A 9 5.07 -9.21 37.59
C ILE A 9 4.63 -8.51 38.90
N ALA A 10 5.22 -7.36 39.23
CA ALA A 10 4.86 -6.59 40.40
C ALA A 10 3.39 -6.15 40.35
N ALA A 11 2.91 -5.69 39.19
CA ALA A 11 1.52 -5.28 39.02
C ALA A 11 0.50 -6.44 39.19
N LEU A 12 0.91 -7.69 38.91
CA LEU A 12 0.07 -8.88 39.16
C LEU A 12 0.03 -9.27 40.64
N GLN A 13 1.12 -9.05 41.37
CA GLN A 13 1.28 -9.47 42.76
C GLN A 13 0.79 -8.43 43.77
N GLU A 14 0.84 -7.15 43.40
CA GLU A 14 0.46 -6.06 44.28
C GLU A 14 -1.04 -5.70 44.18
N PRO A 15 -1.66 -5.17 45.27
CA PRO A 15 -2.98 -4.57 45.19
C PRO A 15 -3.01 -3.38 44.21
N LEU A 16 -4.15 -3.15 43.53
CA LEU A 16 -4.32 -2.07 42.58
C LEU A 16 -3.96 -0.69 43.14
N GLU A 17 -4.30 -0.43 44.37
CA GLU A 17 -4.00 0.82 45.07
C GLU A 17 -2.48 1.05 45.21
N SER A 18 -1.70 -0.02 45.45
CA SER A 18 -0.24 0.04 45.51
C SER A 18 0.33 0.33 44.13
N THR A 19 -0.20 -0.31 43.08
CA THR A 19 0.20 -0.08 41.72
C THR A 19 -0.08 1.37 41.28
N PHE A 20 -1.25 1.91 41.62
CA PHE A 20 -1.57 3.32 41.37
C PHE A 20 -0.60 4.28 42.07
N ALA A 21 -0.29 3.98 43.36
CA ALA A 21 0.65 4.81 44.12
C ALA A 21 2.08 4.79 43.49
N THR A 22 2.51 3.62 43.01
CA THR A 22 3.84 3.45 42.36
C THR A 22 3.99 4.32 41.11
N TYR A 23 2.94 4.40 40.30
CA TYR A 23 2.96 5.21 39.03
C TYR A 23 2.34 6.60 39.20
N LYS A 24 2.09 7.03 40.45
CA LYS A 24 1.49 8.34 40.81
C LYS A 24 0.20 8.63 40.04
N THR A 25 -0.65 7.62 39.88
CA THR A 25 -1.91 7.69 39.14
C THR A 25 -3.10 7.32 40.04
N SER A 26 -4.30 7.38 39.51
CA SER A 26 -5.53 6.97 40.21
C SER A 26 -6.52 6.33 39.21
N ALA A 27 -7.65 5.83 39.70
CA ALA A 27 -8.73 5.35 38.84
C ALA A 27 -9.32 6.47 37.94
N LEU A 28 -9.06 7.74 38.25
CA LEU A 28 -9.44 8.91 37.40
C LEU A 28 -8.35 9.31 36.40
N GLY A 29 -7.25 8.58 36.33
CA GLY A 29 -6.11 8.81 35.46
C GLY A 29 -5.08 9.80 36.01
N LEU A 30 -4.12 10.16 35.18
CA LEU A 30 -3.06 11.13 35.44
C LEU A 30 -3.55 12.57 35.29
N VAL A 31 -2.92 13.51 35.97
CA VAL A 31 -3.00 14.95 35.72
C VAL A 31 -1.85 15.40 34.80
N ASP A 32 -2.02 16.52 34.09
CA ASP A 32 -1.08 16.99 33.06
C ASP A 32 0.37 17.08 33.53
N ASP A 33 0.64 17.60 34.73
CA ASP A 33 1.99 17.67 35.30
C ASP A 33 2.63 16.28 35.50
N GLN A 34 1.82 15.27 35.83
CA GLN A 34 2.29 13.89 36.01
C GLN A 34 2.57 13.21 34.65
N VAL A 35 1.82 13.56 33.61
CA VAL A 35 2.05 13.06 32.24
C VAL A 35 3.45 13.45 31.76
N GLU A 36 3.86 14.72 31.96
CA GLU A 36 5.20 15.18 31.58
C GLU A 36 6.28 14.49 32.40
N GLU A 37 6.09 14.38 33.74
CA GLU A 37 7.05 13.70 34.62
C GLU A 37 7.23 12.22 34.23
N ASN A 38 6.13 11.53 33.91
CA ASN A 38 6.18 10.12 33.51
C ASN A 38 6.78 9.93 32.12
N ARG A 39 6.53 10.87 31.17
CA ARG A 39 7.18 10.88 29.86
C ARG A 39 8.70 11.03 29.98
N ASP A 40 9.18 11.94 30.82
CA ASP A 40 10.63 12.14 31.05
C ASP A 40 11.27 10.93 31.76
N THR A 41 10.51 10.22 32.60
CA THR A 41 11.01 9.09 33.40
C THR A 41 11.03 7.78 32.64
N TYR A 42 9.98 7.49 31.86
CA TYR A 42 9.73 6.18 31.22
C TYR A 42 9.82 6.22 29.69
N GLY A 43 9.95 7.41 29.09
CA GLY A 43 10.03 7.59 27.63
C GLY A 43 8.66 7.73 26.95
N GLU A 44 8.70 7.84 25.65
CA GLU A 44 7.55 7.94 24.74
C GLU A 44 7.09 6.54 24.29
N ASN A 45 5.82 6.41 23.93
CA ASN A 45 5.25 5.14 23.43
C ASN A 45 5.54 4.95 21.93
N VAL A 46 6.82 4.94 21.57
CA VAL A 46 7.31 4.78 20.21
C VAL A 46 8.18 3.54 20.10
N ILE A 47 7.85 2.62 19.21
CA ILE A 47 8.73 1.51 18.84
C ILE A 47 9.70 2.00 17.78
N THR A 48 11.00 1.93 18.11
CA THR A 48 12.08 2.25 17.17
C THR A 48 12.21 1.07 16.18
N LYS A 49 11.58 1.18 15.02
CA LYS A 49 11.74 0.20 13.95
C LYS A 49 13.18 0.18 13.49
N GLY A 50 13.97 -0.80 13.95
CA GLY A 50 15.36 -1.00 13.56
C GLY A 50 16.25 0.23 13.85
N GLN A 51 17.57 0.08 13.99
CA GLN A 51 18.46 1.24 14.00
C GLN A 51 18.25 1.98 12.67
N GLU A 52 17.77 3.23 12.71
CA GLU A 52 17.84 4.11 11.54
C GLU A 52 19.27 4.05 11.02
N ASP A 53 19.42 3.64 9.76
CA ASP A 53 20.74 3.52 9.16
C ASP A 53 21.50 4.82 9.36
N SER A 54 22.63 4.73 10.03
CA SER A 54 23.52 5.88 10.28
C SER A 54 23.72 6.63 8.97
N MET A 55 23.72 7.98 9.03
CA MET A 55 24.00 8.83 7.85
C MET A 55 25.29 8.39 7.12
N ILE A 56 26.29 7.91 7.87
CA ILE A 56 27.54 7.37 7.30
C ILE A 56 27.27 6.10 6.51
N LYS A 57 26.40 5.20 7.01
CA LYS A 57 26.01 3.97 6.30
C LYS A 57 25.24 4.31 5.03
N LYS A 58 24.29 5.23 5.07
CA LYS A 58 23.55 5.70 3.89
C LYS A 58 24.48 6.32 2.84
N ILE A 59 25.44 7.14 3.24
CA ILE A 59 26.46 7.68 2.32
C ILE A 59 27.29 6.55 1.71
N TYR A 60 27.73 5.59 2.53
CA TYR A 60 28.51 4.45 2.07
C TYR A 60 27.74 3.61 1.04
N GLU A 61 26.51 3.24 1.32
CA GLU A 61 25.65 2.45 0.43
C GLU A 61 25.26 3.21 -0.86
N SER A 62 25.07 4.52 -0.77
CA SER A 62 24.83 5.37 -1.96
C SER A 62 26.04 5.47 -2.88
N ILE A 63 27.29 5.45 -2.32
CA ILE A 63 28.53 5.58 -3.10
C ILE A 63 29.07 4.20 -3.51
N ILE A 64 29.04 3.21 -2.62
CA ILE A 64 29.64 1.90 -2.82
C ILE A 64 28.55 0.90 -3.23
N ASN A 65 28.51 0.58 -4.50
CA ASN A 65 27.67 -0.48 -5.08
C ASN A 65 28.51 -1.29 -6.08
N PRO A 66 28.04 -2.45 -6.56
CA PRO A 66 28.81 -3.29 -7.48
C PRO A 66 29.37 -2.55 -8.71
N PHE A 67 28.62 -1.58 -9.23
CA PHE A 67 29.03 -0.83 -10.43
C PHE A 67 30.07 0.24 -10.14
N THR A 68 29.89 1.01 -9.05
CA THR A 68 30.92 1.99 -8.63
C THR A 68 32.21 1.32 -8.21
N VAL A 69 32.17 0.10 -7.65
CA VAL A 69 33.36 -0.69 -7.39
C VAL A 69 34.11 -1.01 -8.69
N ILE A 70 33.42 -1.41 -9.76
CA ILE A 70 34.05 -1.66 -11.06
C ILE A 70 34.67 -0.36 -11.60
N LEU A 71 33.96 0.78 -11.51
CA LEU A 71 34.50 2.08 -11.91
C LEU A 71 35.75 2.47 -11.10
N LEU A 72 35.77 2.20 -9.80
CA LEU A 72 36.95 2.45 -8.96
C LEU A 72 38.10 1.51 -9.31
N VAL A 73 37.82 0.25 -9.71
CA VAL A 73 38.84 -0.66 -10.25
C VAL A 73 39.40 -0.12 -11.56
N ILE A 74 38.54 0.37 -12.47
CA ILE A 74 38.98 1.00 -13.74
C ILE A 74 39.84 2.25 -13.44
N ALA A 75 39.42 3.07 -12.48
CA ALA A 75 40.23 4.25 -12.06
C ALA A 75 41.59 3.86 -11.53
N LEU A 76 41.67 2.80 -10.70
CA LEU A 76 42.89 2.27 -10.15
C LEU A 76 43.81 1.71 -11.24
N VAL A 77 43.26 0.88 -12.14
CA VAL A 77 44.04 0.34 -13.29
C VAL A 77 44.55 1.46 -14.18
N SER A 78 43.69 2.43 -14.52
CA SER A 78 44.07 3.64 -15.26
C SER A 78 45.13 4.47 -14.57
N PHE A 79 45.08 4.59 -13.24
CA PHE A 79 46.11 5.29 -12.45
C PHE A 79 47.43 4.54 -12.50
N ILE A 80 47.41 3.23 -12.31
CA ILE A 80 48.65 2.41 -12.34
C ILE A 80 49.30 2.52 -13.72
N THR A 81 48.55 2.41 -14.79
CA THR A 81 49.05 2.44 -16.18
C THR A 81 49.52 3.81 -16.62
N ASN A 82 48.70 4.84 -16.40
CA ASN A 82 48.98 6.18 -16.94
C ASN A 82 49.77 7.07 -16.03
N VAL A 83 50.02 6.67 -14.75
CA VAL A 83 50.78 7.48 -13.80
C VAL A 83 51.97 6.70 -13.25
N TRP A 84 51.76 5.48 -12.72
CA TRP A 84 52.79 4.72 -12.03
C TRP A 84 53.75 3.99 -12.97
N LEU A 85 53.22 3.39 -14.03
CA LEU A 85 54.04 2.68 -15.05
C LEU A 85 54.44 3.57 -16.23
N ALA A 86 53.86 4.78 -16.36
CA ALA A 86 54.19 5.71 -17.42
C ALA A 86 55.60 6.25 -17.29
N LYS A 87 56.27 6.58 -18.42
CA LYS A 87 57.59 7.16 -18.44
C LYS A 87 57.57 8.55 -17.81
N PRO A 88 58.68 8.99 -17.16
CA PRO A 88 58.79 10.34 -16.63
C PRO A 88 58.56 11.40 -17.73
N GLY A 89 57.50 12.24 -17.53
CA GLY A 89 57.09 13.27 -18.52
C GLY A 89 55.86 12.87 -19.35
N GLU A 90 55.40 11.63 -19.34
CA GLU A 90 54.18 11.15 -20.02
C GLU A 90 53.03 10.78 -19.03
N GLN A 91 53.21 11.15 -17.75
CA GLN A 91 52.26 10.85 -16.68
C GLN A 91 50.97 11.67 -16.81
N ASP A 92 49.79 11.00 -17.00
CA ASP A 92 48.49 11.64 -17.15
C ASP A 92 47.44 11.03 -16.19
N PRO A 93 47.18 11.68 -15.03
CA PRO A 93 46.18 11.19 -14.06
C PRO A 93 44.74 11.55 -14.45
N THR A 94 44.54 12.29 -15.53
CA THR A 94 43.28 12.92 -15.87
C THR A 94 42.12 11.93 -15.94
N THR A 95 42.31 10.77 -16.60
CA THR A 95 41.26 9.74 -16.72
C THR A 95 40.81 9.20 -15.36
N SER A 96 41.76 8.91 -14.48
CA SER A 96 41.47 8.40 -13.12
C SER A 96 40.75 9.46 -12.26
N ILE A 97 41.16 10.73 -12.35
CA ILE A 97 40.50 11.82 -11.65
C ILE A 97 39.06 12.01 -12.15
N ILE A 98 38.85 11.97 -13.46
CA ILE A 98 37.50 12.07 -14.06
C ILE A 98 36.60 10.96 -13.54
N ILE A 99 37.05 9.71 -13.57
CA ILE A 99 36.24 8.56 -13.13
C ILE A 99 35.88 8.71 -11.66
N VAL A 100 36.82 9.02 -10.77
CA VAL A 100 36.54 9.24 -9.35
C VAL A 100 35.56 10.39 -9.14
N THR A 101 35.75 11.51 -9.87
CA THR A 101 34.81 12.63 -9.81
C THR A 101 33.40 12.26 -10.22
N LEU A 102 33.26 11.46 -11.28
CA LEU A 102 31.97 10.98 -11.77
C LEU A 102 31.29 10.03 -10.75
N VAL A 103 32.06 9.13 -10.10
CA VAL A 103 31.57 8.27 -9.01
C VAL A 103 31.05 9.12 -7.85
N LEU A 104 31.78 10.16 -7.45
CA LEU A 104 31.35 11.06 -6.38
C LEU A 104 30.09 11.86 -6.76
N ILE A 105 29.99 12.35 -7.98
CA ILE A 105 28.79 13.06 -8.48
C ILE A 105 27.60 12.11 -8.51
N SER A 106 27.75 10.91 -9.09
CA SER A 106 26.68 9.90 -9.17
C SER A 106 26.23 9.48 -7.77
N GLY A 107 27.16 9.16 -6.87
CA GLY A 107 26.86 8.82 -5.47
C GLY A 107 26.17 9.96 -4.72
N GLY A 108 26.62 11.20 -4.92
CA GLY A 108 26.00 12.39 -4.32
C GLY A 108 24.55 12.60 -4.79
N ILE A 109 24.29 12.40 -6.07
CA ILE A 109 22.93 12.49 -6.62
C ILE A 109 22.03 11.40 -6.03
N ARG A 110 22.51 10.15 -5.94
CA ARG A 110 21.77 9.06 -5.30
C ARG A 110 21.45 9.37 -3.85
N PHE A 111 22.43 9.79 -3.07
CA PHE A 111 22.26 10.15 -1.67
C PHE A 111 21.19 11.23 -1.47
N ILE A 112 21.23 12.31 -2.27
CA ILE A 112 20.22 13.37 -2.19
C ILE A 112 18.82 12.86 -2.54
N GLN A 113 18.71 11.98 -3.52
CA GLN A 113 17.42 11.39 -3.91
C GLN A 113 16.89 10.44 -2.84
N GLU A 114 17.74 9.62 -2.25
CA GLU A 114 17.39 8.70 -1.16
C GLU A 114 16.87 9.47 0.05
N LEU A 115 17.58 10.53 0.49
CA LEU A 115 17.12 11.40 1.55
C LEU A 115 15.77 12.05 1.27
N ARG A 116 15.51 12.46 0.01
CA ARG A 116 14.21 13.02 -0.37
C ARG A 116 13.11 11.98 -0.34
N SER A 117 13.40 10.76 -0.75
CA SER A 117 12.45 9.65 -0.73
C SER A 117 12.09 9.24 0.69
N ASP A 118 13.09 9.07 1.57
CA ASP A 118 12.91 8.73 2.99
C ASP A 118 12.06 9.80 3.70
N LYS A 119 12.37 11.08 3.45
CA LYS A 119 11.59 12.18 4.01
C LYS A 119 10.15 12.19 3.52
N ALA A 120 9.92 11.86 2.25
CA ALA A 120 8.57 11.76 1.71
C ALA A 120 7.79 10.61 2.34
N ALA A 121 8.41 9.43 2.49
CA ALA A 121 7.81 8.26 3.14
C ALA A 121 7.48 8.54 4.62
N SER A 122 8.41 9.12 5.37
CA SER A 122 8.20 9.50 6.78
C SER A 122 7.07 10.53 6.97
N ASN A 123 6.99 11.54 6.10
CA ASN A 123 5.91 12.51 6.17
C ASN A 123 4.52 11.89 5.89
N LEU A 124 4.46 10.87 5.05
CA LEU A 124 3.21 10.16 4.74
C LEU A 124 2.76 9.26 5.88
N SER A 125 3.68 8.55 6.51
CA SER A 125 3.38 7.71 7.69
C SER A 125 2.80 8.53 8.85
N ARG A 126 3.22 9.78 9.00
CA ARG A 126 2.68 10.70 10.02
C ARG A 126 1.29 11.25 9.71
N MET A 127 0.75 11.03 8.52
CA MET A 127 -0.64 11.45 8.18
C MET A 127 -1.69 10.45 8.70
N ILE A 128 -1.27 9.26 9.12
CA ILE A 128 -2.13 8.24 9.72
C ILE A 128 -1.78 8.21 11.20
N VAL A 129 -2.70 8.66 12.03
CA VAL A 129 -2.54 8.67 13.48
C VAL A 129 -3.50 7.64 14.05
N ASN A 130 -2.99 6.59 14.69
CA ASN A 130 -3.80 5.74 15.54
C ASN A 130 -3.99 6.46 16.87
N THR A 131 -5.21 6.46 17.38
CA THR A 131 -5.58 7.12 18.64
C THR A 131 -5.99 6.09 19.66
N ALA A 132 -5.94 6.47 20.95
CA ALA A 132 -6.47 5.67 22.04
C ALA A 132 -7.25 6.55 22.99
N THR A 133 -8.31 5.98 23.59
CA THR A 133 -9.11 6.68 24.59
C THR A 133 -8.43 6.53 25.95
N VAL A 134 -7.98 7.64 26.51
CA VAL A 134 -7.39 7.70 27.84
C VAL A 134 -8.29 8.45 28.82
N LEU A 135 -8.20 8.09 30.07
CA LEU A 135 -8.83 8.81 31.17
C LEU A 135 -7.76 9.66 31.86
N ARG A 136 -7.85 11.00 31.74
CA ARG A 136 -6.97 11.95 32.40
C ARG A 136 -7.80 12.99 33.14
N ASP A 137 -7.43 13.29 34.36
CA ASP A 137 -8.15 14.22 35.26
C ASP A 137 -9.68 13.95 35.32
N GLY A 138 -10.06 12.66 35.32
CA GLY A 138 -11.44 12.19 35.36
C GLY A 138 -12.25 12.41 34.06
N SER A 139 -11.63 12.89 32.99
CA SER A 139 -12.26 13.08 31.69
C SER A 139 -11.68 12.13 30.62
N GLU A 140 -12.56 11.59 29.77
CA GLU A 140 -12.15 10.80 28.61
C GLU A 140 -11.59 11.74 27.53
N GLN A 141 -10.41 11.38 27.02
CA GLN A 141 -9.71 12.10 25.95
C GLN A 141 -9.22 11.12 24.91
N GLU A 142 -9.37 11.45 23.66
CA GLU A 142 -8.79 10.69 22.54
C GLU A 142 -7.45 11.32 22.18
N ILE A 143 -6.35 10.56 22.37
CA ILE A 143 -4.99 11.02 22.10
C ILE A 143 -4.26 10.10 21.13
N PRO A 144 -3.26 10.60 20.40
CA PRO A 144 -2.34 9.75 19.63
C PRO A 144 -1.68 8.67 20.48
N ILE A 145 -1.52 7.46 19.93
CA ILE A 145 -0.92 6.33 20.66
C ILE A 145 0.50 6.66 21.15
N ASP A 146 1.26 7.43 20.40
CA ASP A 146 2.63 7.85 20.75
C ASP A 146 2.70 8.84 21.94
N GLU A 147 1.58 9.48 22.29
CA GLU A 147 1.44 10.37 23.47
C GLU A 147 1.07 9.65 24.76
N ILE A 148 0.82 8.33 24.71
CA ILE A 148 0.54 7.52 25.88
C ILE A 148 1.79 7.39 26.76
N VAL A 149 1.62 7.49 28.07
CA VAL A 149 2.71 7.36 29.03
C VAL A 149 2.39 6.27 30.08
N VAL A 150 3.42 5.77 30.73
CA VAL A 150 3.26 4.84 31.86
C VAL A 150 2.42 5.51 32.95
N GLY A 151 1.42 4.80 33.47
CA GLY A 151 0.46 5.32 34.46
C GLY A 151 -0.84 5.87 33.87
N ASP A 152 -0.96 6.00 32.54
CA ASP A 152 -2.24 6.32 31.91
C ASP A 152 -3.26 5.21 32.15
N VAL A 153 -4.52 5.61 32.36
CA VAL A 153 -5.66 4.71 32.39
C VAL A 153 -6.35 4.76 31.02
N ILE A 154 -6.38 3.62 30.32
CA ILE A 154 -6.95 3.54 28.99
C ILE A 154 -8.27 2.75 28.98
N LYS A 155 -9.16 3.11 28.06
CA LYS A 155 -10.38 2.35 27.78
C LYS A 155 -10.21 1.59 26.47
N LEU A 156 -10.54 0.30 26.50
CA LEU A 156 -10.42 -0.61 25.37
C LEU A 156 -11.79 -1.18 25.03
N SER A 157 -12.10 -1.23 23.74
CA SER A 157 -13.35 -1.76 23.18
C SER A 157 -13.06 -2.66 21.99
N ALA A 158 -14.04 -3.45 21.56
CA ALA A 158 -13.92 -4.30 20.38
C ALA A 158 -13.50 -3.48 19.14
N GLY A 159 -12.43 -3.91 18.47
CA GLY A 159 -11.81 -3.24 17.31
C GLY A 159 -10.58 -2.41 17.61
N ASP A 160 -10.33 -2.08 18.89
CA ASP A 160 -9.15 -1.34 19.30
C ASP A 160 -7.90 -2.23 19.24
N MET A 161 -6.78 -1.63 18.90
CA MET A 161 -5.46 -2.21 19.14
C MET A 161 -4.97 -1.78 20.50
N ILE A 162 -4.44 -2.72 21.29
CA ILE A 162 -3.86 -2.43 22.60
C ILE A 162 -2.56 -1.63 22.39
N PRO A 163 -2.52 -0.37 22.89
CA PRO A 163 -1.47 0.58 22.49
C PRO A 163 -0.17 0.45 23.29
N ALA A 164 -0.18 -0.29 24.41
CA ALA A 164 0.95 -0.46 25.33
C ALA A 164 0.78 -1.77 26.13
N ASP A 165 1.78 -2.22 26.88
CA ASP A 165 1.59 -3.35 27.80
C ASP A 165 0.87 -2.88 29.07
N VAL A 166 -0.28 -3.49 29.35
CA VAL A 166 -1.23 -3.01 30.33
C VAL A 166 -1.68 -4.10 31.30
N VAL A 167 -2.12 -3.69 32.49
CA VAL A 167 -2.86 -4.55 33.42
C VAL A 167 -4.31 -4.13 33.48
N LEU A 168 -5.23 -5.09 33.46
CA LEU A 168 -6.66 -4.84 33.51
C LEU A 168 -7.11 -4.36 34.90
N ILE A 169 -7.87 -3.27 34.93
CA ILE A 169 -8.52 -2.72 36.11
C ILE A 169 -9.95 -3.25 36.25
N ASP A 170 -10.68 -3.23 35.13
CA ASP A 170 -12.04 -3.73 34.97
C ASP A 170 -12.16 -4.35 33.55
N SER A 171 -12.91 -5.44 33.43
CA SER A 171 -13.14 -6.12 32.14
C SER A 171 -14.51 -6.80 32.14
N ARG A 172 -15.15 -6.81 30.97
CA ARG A 172 -16.41 -7.55 30.74
C ARG A 172 -16.37 -8.21 29.37
N ASP A 173 -16.46 -9.53 29.35
CA ASP A 173 -16.42 -10.37 28.14
C ASP A 173 -15.30 -9.95 27.18
N PHE A 174 -14.11 -9.68 27.76
CA PHE A 174 -12.99 -9.07 27.08
C PHE A 174 -12.09 -10.14 26.47
N PHE A 175 -12.19 -10.30 25.15
CA PHE A 175 -11.41 -11.26 24.37
C PHE A 175 -10.38 -10.57 23.51
N VAL A 176 -9.13 -11.04 23.55
CA VAL A 176 -7.99 -10.46 22.87
C VAL A 176 -7.34 -11.50 21.97
N GLN A 177 -7.06 -11.13 20.72
CA GLN A 177 -6.28 -11.95 19.80
C GLN A 177 -4.79 -11.60 19.95
N GLN A 178 -3.99 -12.58 20.34
CA GLN A 178 -2.55 -12.42 20.62
C GLN A 178 -1.66 -13.05 19.55
N SER A 179 -2.19 -13.33 18.35
CA SER A 179 -1.49 -14.03 17.27
C SER A 179 -0.14 -13.41 16.86
N GLY A 180 -0.01 -12.09 17.00
CA GLY A 180 1.25 -11.38 16.72
C GLY A 180 2.39 -11.72 17.70
N LEU A 181 2.05 -12.20 18.91
CA LEU A 181 3.02 -12.54 19.96
C LEU A 181 3.16 -14.05 20.15
N THR A 182 2.07 -14.79 20.04
CA THR A 182 2.02 -16.24 20.35
C THR A 182 2.02 -17.11 19.10
N GLY A 183 1.63 -16.58 17.95
CA GLY A 183 1.37 -17.34 16.72
C GLY A 183 0.00 -18.03 16.70
N GLU A 184 -0.74 -18.07 17.83
CA GLU A 184 -2.06 -18.68 17.94
C GLU A 184 -3.16 -17.71 17.49
N SER A 185 -4.10 -18.19 16.68
CA SER A 185 -5.17 -17.35 16.12
C SER A 185 -6.40 -17.24 17.02
N ASP A 186 -6.52 -18.10 18.01
CA ASP A 186 -7.68 -18.12 18.90
C ASP A 186 -7.70 -16.90 19.83
N ALA A 187 -8.90 -16.36 20.05
CA ALA A 187 -9.09 -15.26 20.98
C ALA A 187 -9.03 -15.77 22.43
N VAL A 188 -8.27 -15.10 23.27
CA VAL A 188 -8.08 -15.43 24.66
C VAL A 188 -8.91 -14.49 25.52
N GLU A 189 -9.70 -15.05 26.44
CA GLU A 189 -10.42 -14.25 27.44
C GLU A 189 -9.45 -13.64 28.44
N LYS A 190 -9.62 -12.35 28.72
CA LYS A 190 -8.82 -11.61 29.70
C LYS A 190 -9.73 -11.03 30.77
N VAL A 191 -9.39 -11.34 32.02
CA VAL A 191 -10.22 -10.99 33.19
C VAL A 191 -9.41 -10.28 34.25
N CYS A 192 -10.07 -9.43 35.01
CA CYS A 192 -9.44 -8.72 36.13
C CYS A 192 -9.36 -9.62 37.40
N LEU A 193 -8.68 -10.79 37.33
CA LEU A 193 -8.53 -11.74 38.44
C LEU A 193 -7.09 -11.78 38.95
N ARG A 194 -6.70 -10.81 39.75
CA ARG A 194 -5.33 -10.65 40.28
C ARG A 194 -4.83 -11.74 41.26
N LYS A 195 -5.69 -12.57 41.86
CA LYS A 195 -5.29 -13.56 42.85
C LYS A 195 -5.00 -14.95 42.28
N ALA A 196 -5.44 -15.27 41.09
CA ALA A 196 -5.27 -16.59 40.48
C ALA A 196 -3.97 -16.72 39.67
N ASP A 197 -3.45 -15.63 39.11
CA ASP A 197 -2.27 -15.58 38.22
C ASP A 197 -0.92 -15.78 38.91
N SER A 198 -0.87 -15.70 40.25
CA SER A 198 0.39 -15.71 41.00
C SER A 198 1.10 -17.06 41.10
N GLN A 199 0.53 -18.14 40.53
CA GLN A 199 1.08 -19.50 40.68
C GLN A 199 1.80 -20.06 39.44
N ASN A 200 1.71 -19.42 38.25
CA ASN A 200 2.37 -19.89 37.01
C ASN A 200 3.01 -18.73 36.24
N LEU A 201 4.12 -18.21 36.74
CA LEU A 201 4.86 -17.10 36.16
C LEU A 201 5.87 -17.51 35.05
N ASP A 202 5.75 -18.72 34.49
CA ASP A 202 6.68 -19.19 33.44
C ASP A 202 6.46 -18.48 32.11
N SER A 203 5.24 -18.00 31.82
CA SER A 203 4.93 -17.19 30.64
C SER A 203 3.99 -16.03 30.95
N LEU A 204 4.46 -14.79 30.83
CA LEU A 204 3.63 -13.59 31.00
C LEU A 204 2.50 -13.51 29.97
N LEU A 205 2.68 -14.10 28.77
CA LEU A 205 1.70 -14.09 27.69
C LEU A 205 0.43 -14.91 28.03
N GLU A 206 0.54 -15.88 28.95
CA GLU A 206 -0.58 -16.70 29.41
C GLU A 206 -1.38 -16.02 30.54
N SER A 207 -0.91 -14.88 31.05
CA SER A 207 -1.61 -14.14 32.08
C SER A 207 -2.99 -13.68 31.62
N GLU A 208 -4.02 -13.98 32.42
CA GLU A 208 -5.39 -13.55 32.12
C GLU A 208 -5.60 -12.06 32.41
N SER A 209 -4.75 -11.43 33.24
CA SER A 209 -4.93 -10.04 33.68
C SER A 209 -4.00 -9.04 32.97
N LEU A 210 -3.11 -9.52 32.09
CA LEU A 210 -2.24 -8.67 31.25
C LEU A 210 -2.72 -8.69 29.81
N ALA A 211 -2.62 -7.52 29.17
CA ALA A 211 -2.82 -7.37 27.75
C ALA A 211 -1.62 -6.60 27.15
N PHE A 212 -1.21 -6.96 25.95
CA PHE A 212 0.08 -6.58 25.40
C PHE A 212 -0.07 -5.71 24.16
N MET A 213 0.88 -4.78 23.98
CA MET A 213 0.97 -3.92 22.82
C MET A 213 0.90 -4.70 21.49
N GLY A 214 0.14 -4.17 20.52
CA GLY A 214 0.01 -4.75 19.19
C GLY A 214 -0.94 -5.95 19.09
N THR A 215 -1.61 -6.31 20.20
CA THR A 215 -2.72 -7.29 20.21
C THR A 215 -4.06 -6.58 20.00
N ASN A 216 -5.07 -7.29 19.49
CA ASN A 216 -6.34 -6.70 19.09
C ASN A 216 -7.49 -7.17 19.97
N VAL A 217 -8.37 -6.25 20.33
CA VAL A 217 -9.61 -6.55 21.05
C VAL A 217 -10.65 -7.08 20.08
N ILE A 218 -11.08 -8.33 20.28
CA ILE A 218 -12.07 -8.97 19.39
C ILE A 218 -13.49 -8.70 19.90
N SER A 219 -13.71 -8.78 21.23
CA SER A 219 -15.02 -8.51 21.81
C SER A 219 -14.90 -7.96 23.24
N GLY A 220 -16.00 -7.42 23.75
CA GLY A 220 -16.10 -6.87 25.10
C GLY A 220 -15.44 -5.52 25.27
N ARG A 221 -15.17 -5.18 26.53
CA ARG A 221 -14.55 -3.91 26.93
C ARG A 221 -13.68 -4.08 28.18
N ALA A 222 -12.68 -3.22 28.29
CA ALA A 222 -11.86 -3.17 29.49
C ALA A 222 -11.41 -1.74 29.81
N THR A 223 -11.10 -1.52 31.10
CA THR A 223 -10.30 -0.38 31.55
C THR A 223 -8.97 -0.93 32.04
N ALA A 224 -7.86 -0.35 31.60
CA ALA A 224 -6.54 -0.88 31.86
C ALA A 224 -5.55 0.23 32.24
N LEU A 225 -4.55 -0.13 33.05
CA LEU A 225 -3.45 0.75 33.45
C LEU A 225 -2.21 0.43 32.62
N VAL A 226 -1.62 1.46 32.00
CA VAL A 226 -0.38 1.36 31.21
C VAL A 226 0.82 1.16 32.12
N LEU A 227 1.57 0.07 31.90
CA LEU A 227 2.75 -0.30 32.70
C LEU A 227 4.07 -0.14 31.94
N VAL A 228 4.07 -0.43 30.64
CA VAL A 228 5.26 -0.40 29.80
C VAL A 228 4.91 0.19 28.44
N VAL A 229 5.77 1.06 27.92
CA VAL A 229 5.57 1.78 26.65
C VAL A 229 6.73 1.58 25.68
N GLY A 230 6.48 1.77 24.40
CA GLY A 230 7.48 1.83 23.33
C GLY A 230 8.37 0.59 23.20
N ASP A 231 9.66 0.83 23.03
CA ASP A 231 10.68 -0.22 22.83
C ASP A 231 10.79 -1.20 24.00
N GLU A 232 10.30 -0.81 25.15
CA GLU A 232 10.34 -1.63 26.36
C GLU A 232 9.21 -2.65 26.44
N THR A 233 8.17 -2.56 25.61
CA THR A 233 7.04 -3.52 25.55
C THR A 233 7.48 -4.88 25.04
N MET A 234 6.62 -5.89 25.21
CA MET A 234 6.86 -7.24 24.68
C MET A 234 7.00 -7.19 23.14
N MET A 235 6.17 -6.42 22.47
CA MET A 235 6.24 -6.23 21.01
C MET A 235 7.51 -5.48 20.59
N GLY A 236 7.89 -4.42 21.31
CA GLY A 236 9.13 -3.67 21.04
C GLY A 236 10.37 -4.54 21.15
N ALA A 237 10.45 -5.41 22.16
CA ALA A 237 11.54 -6.37 22.33
C ALA A 237 11.61 -7.40 21.18
N ILE A 238 10.47 -7.83 20.66
CA ILE A 238 10.38 -8.74 19.52
C ILE A 238 10.84 -8.00 18.24
N GLU A 239 10.35 -6.79 17.98
CA GLU A 239 10.72 -6.02 16.78
C GLU A 239 12.21 -5.69 16.71
N GLN A 240 12.85 -5.43 17.85
CA GLN A 240 14.31 -5.23 17.92
C GLN A 240 15.10 -6.50 17.56
N THR A 241 14.54 -7.68 17.77
CA THR A 241 15.19 -8.98 17.56
C THR A 241 14.93 -9.55 16.16
N ILE A 242 13.80 -9.19 15.55
CA ILE A 242 13.42 -9.66 14.21
C ILE A 242 14.09 -8.74 13.18
N ASN A 243 15.15 -9.25 12.53
CA ASN A 243 15.51 -8.74 11.20
C ASN A 243 14.34 -9.08 10.26
N THR A 244 13.51 -8.11 9.97
CA THR A 244 12.37 -8.24 9.05
C THR A 244 12.87 -8.65 7.66
N TYR A 245 12.84 -9.94 7.36
CA TYR A 245 12.85 -10.43 6.00
C TYR A 245 11.44 -10.21 5.45
N ASP A 246 11.21 -9.05 4.88
CA ASP A 246 10.02 -8.85 4.05
C ASP A 246 10.14 -9.77 2.82
N GLU A 247 9.11 -10.59 2.57
CA GLU A 247 9.06 -11.35 1.32
C GLU A 247 9.07 -10.39 0.13
N PRO A 248 9.94 -10.64 -0.88
CA PRO A 248 10.03 -9.75 -2.02
C PRO A 248 8.69 -9.70 -2.76
N THR A 249 8.22 -8.50 -3.05
CA THR A 249 7.00 -8.25 -3.81
C THR A 249 7.06 -8.84 -5.22
N SER A 250 5.91 -8.99 -5.88
CA SER A 250 5.87 -9.45 -7.28
C SER A 250 6.73 -8.57 -8.20
N PHE A 251 6.73 -7.26 -7.94
CA PHE A 251 7.56 -6.30 -8.65
C PHE A 251 9.07 -6.52 -8.43
N GLU A 252 9.50 -6.70 -7.19
CA GLU A 252 10.91 -6.94 -6.86
C GLU A 252 11.42 -8.24 -7.49
N ARG A 253 10.60 -9.30 -7.53
CA ARG A 253 10.94 -10.56 -8.23
C ARG A 253 11.14 -10.35 -9.73
N GLU A 254 10.25 -9.61 -10.39
CA GLU A 254 10.37 -9.30 -11.82
C GLU A 254 11.55 -8.37 -12.11
N MET A 255 11.81 -7.38 -11.26
CA MET A 255 12.97 -6.50 -11.37
C MET A 255 14.29 -7.26 -11.20
N ASN A 256 14.35 -8.20 -10.27
CA ASN A 256 15.49 -9.08 -10.13
C ASN A 256 15.71 -9.94 -11.40
N THR A 257 14.63 -10.42 -12.02
CA THR A 257 14.68 -11.17 -13.27
C THR A 257 15.30 -10.37 -14.40
N ILE A 258 14.88 -9.09 -14.55
CA ILE A 258 15.43 -8.15 -15.54
C ILE A 258 16.91 -7.86 -15.24
N SER A 259 17.25 -7.60 -13.99
CA SER A 259 18.63 -7.34 -13.56
C SER A 259 19.54 -8.55 -13.87
N TRP A 260 19.09 -9.76 -13.57
CA TRP A 260 19.82 -10.97 -13.91
C TRP A 260 19.97 -11.19 -15.42
N LEU A 261 18.96 -10.81 -16.21
CA LEU A 261 19.07 -10.85 -17.68
C LEU A 261 20.20 -9.94 -18.16
N LEU A 262 20.27 -8.71 -17.68
CA LEU A 262 21.30 -7.75 -18.05
C LEU A 262 22.70 -8.19 -17.60
N ILE A 263 22.81 -8.73 -16.40
CA ILE A 263 24.06 -9.30 -15.88
C ILE A 263 24.54 -10.47 -16.76
N ARG A 264 23.65 -11.37 -17.17
CA ARG A 264 24.00 -12.47 -18.09
C ARG A 264 24.48 -11.96 -19.44
N LEU A 265 23.79 -10.94 -19.98
CA LEU A 265 24.22 -10.31 -21.23
C LEU A 265 25.61 -9.69 -21.10
N MET A 266 25.88 -8.98 -20.01
CA MET A 266 27.18 -8.39 -19.69
C MET A 266 28.28 -9.47 -19.58
N LEU A 267 28.01 -10.57 -18.85
CA LEU A 267 28.96 -11.68 -18.68
C LEU A 267 29.36 -12.36 -20.00
N VAL A 268 28.51 -12.28 -21.03
CA VAL A 268 28.85 -12.79 -22.38
C VAL A 268 29.58 -11.72 -23.19
N MET A 269 29.10 -10.48 -23.15
CA MET A 269 29.56 -9.41 -24.06
C MET A 269 30.92 -8.83 -23.64
N VAL A 270 31.18 -8.66 -22.35
CA VAL A 270 32.47 -8.11 -21.87
C VAL A 270 33.67 -8.97 -22.30
N PRO A 271 33.67 -10.31 -22.10
CA PRO A 271 34.75 -11.17 -22.63
C PRO A 271 34.87 -11.14 -24.16
N VAL A 272 33.74 -11.06 -24.88
CA VAL A 272 33.77 -11.00 -26.35
C VAL A 272 34.43 -9.70 -26.83
N VAL A 273 34.04 -8.55 -26.27
CA VAL A 273 34.65 -7.24 -26.59
C VAL A 273 36.12 -7.22 -26.21
N PHE A 274 36.48 -7.78 -25.03
CA PHE A 274 37.86 -7.89 -24.58
C PHE A 274 38.74 -8.67 -25.57
N VAL A 275 38.29 -9.85 -25.97
CA VAL A 275 39.07 -10.71 -26.89
C VAL A 275 39.19 -10.05 -28.26
N ILE A 276 38.10 -9.50 -28.82
CA ILE A 276 38.12 -8.86 -30.12
C ILE A 276 39.09 -7.67 -30.12
N ASN A 277 38.98 -6.73 -29.18
CA ASN A 277 39.86 -5.56 -29.18
C ASN A 277 41.32 -5.96 -28.86
N GLY A 278 41.57 -6.90 -27.97
CA GLY A 278 42.90 -7.41 -27.66
C GLY A 278 43.57 -8.05 -28.87
N LEU A 279 42.83 -8.73 -29.75
CA LEU A 279 43.35 -9.29 -31.00
C LEU A 279 43.52 -8.23 -32.10
N THR A 280 42.67 -7.20 -32.13
CA THR A 280 42.68 -6.17 -33.18
C THR A 280 43.78 -5.13 -32.93
N ASP A 281 43.89 -4.60 -31.70
CA ASP A 281 44.81 -3.53 -31.35
C ASP A 281 46.14 -4.04 -30.76
N GLY A 282 46.17 -5.26 -30.27
CA GLY A 282 47.35 -5.86 -29.64
C GLY A 282 47.62 -5.36 -28.21
N ASP A 283 46.91 -4.36 -27.73
CA ASP A 283 46.99 -3.84 -26.35
C ASP A 283 45.89 -4.44 -25.49
N TRP A 284 46.23 -5.57 -24.84
CA TRP A 284 45.31 -6.30 -23.93
C TRP A 284 44.87 -5.50 -22.71
N LEU A 285 45.70 -4.53 -22.30
CA LEU A 285 45.39 -3.75 -21.13
C LEU A 285 44.32 -2.69 -21.47
N GLU A 286 44.49 -1.95 -22.57
CA GLU A 286 43.52 -0.97 -23.07
C GLU A 286 42.22 -1.68 -23.46
N ALA A 287 42.28 -2.82 -24.13
CA ALA A 287 41.13 -3.68 -24.39
C ALA A 287 40.38 -4.11 -23.12
N GLY A 288 41.10 -4.40 -22.03
CA GLY A 288 40.52 -4.76 -20.74
C GLY A 288 39.76 -3.60 -20.07
N VAL A 289 40.38 -2.42 -20.04
CA VAL A 289 39.75 -1.19 -19.50
C VAL A 289 38.51 -0.80 -20.32
N PHE A 290 38.60 -0.91 -21.66
CA PHE A 290 37.48 -0.64 -22.53
C PHE A 290 36.35 -1.63 -22.34
N ALA A 291 36.62 -2.93 -22.32
CA ALA A 291 35.60 -3.96 -22.10
C ALA A 291 34.89 -3.81 -20.73
N LEU A 292 35.63 -3.50 -19.67
CA LEU A 292 35.03 -3.22 -18.37
C LEU A 292 34.15 -1.94 -18.42
N SER A 293 34.59 -0.88 -19.13
CA SER A 293 33.80 0.35 -19.30
C SER A 293 32.51 0.10 -20.09
N VAL A 294 32.55 -0.77 -21.09
CA VAL A 294 31.37 -1.25 -21.82
C VAL A 294 30.44 -1.98 -20.85
N GLY A 295 30.97 -2.88 -20.00
CA GLY A 295 30.19 -3.59 -18.99
C GLY A 295 29.45 -2.66 -18.03
N VAL A 296 30.12 -1.61 -17.55
CA VAL A 296 29.49 -0.59 -16.71
C VAL A 296 28.40 0.17 -17.46
N GLY A 297 28.68 0.58 -18.71
CA GLY A 297 27.71 1.31 -19.53
C GLY A 297 26.44 0.51 -19.89
N LEU A 298 26.48 -0.83 -19.77
CA LEU A 298 25.32 -1.70 -20.01
C LEU A 298 24.36 -1.80 -18.82
N THR A 299 24.79 -1.40 -17.66
CA THR A 299 24.00 -1.52 -16.44
C THR A 299 23.24 -0.22 -16.18
N PRO A 300 21.91 -0.28 -16.01
CA PRO A 300 21.13 0.91 -15.69
C PRO A 300 21.33 1.29 -14.22
N GLU A 301 22.40 2.00 -13.90
CA GLU A 301 22.77 2.38 -12.54
C GLU A 301 21.68 3.19 -11.81
N MET A 302 20.93 4.00 -12.55
CA MET A 302 19.88 4.86 -12.00
C MET A 302 18.50 4.18 -11.91
N LEU A 303 18.39 2.90 -12.29
CA LEU A 303 17.11 2.18 -12.29
C LEU A 303 16.43 2.16 -10.91
N PRO A 304 17.08 1.72 -9.83
CA PRO A 304 16.45 1.73 -8.50
C PRO A 304 16.03 3.13 -8.07
N MET A 305 16.87 4.12 -8.32
CA MET A 305 16.62 5.51 -7.96
C MET A 305 15.39 6.10 -8.69
N ILE A 306 15.25 5.86 -10.01
CA ILE A 306 14.12 6.39 -10.78
C ILE A 306 12.82 5.70 -10.38
N ILE A 307 12.87 4.40 -10.05
CA ILE A 307 11.74 3.66 -9.50
C ILE A 307 11.29 4.30 -8.18
N THR A 308 12.20 4.44 -7.22
CA THR A 308 11.91 5.02 -5.90
C THR A 308 11.40 6.47 -6.04
N ALA A 309 12.00 7.27 -6.92
CA ALA A 309 11.54 8.63 -7.21
C ALA A 309 10.12 8.66 -7.82
N SER A 310 9.79 7.67 -8.67
CA SER A 310 8.45 7.54 -9.25
C SER A 310 7.42 7.18 -8.20
N LEU A 311 7.74 6.24 -7.30
CA LEU A 311 6.88 5.83 -6.19
C LEU A 311 6.68 6.98 -5.19
N ALA A 312 7.76 7.64 -4.77
CA ALA A 312 7.71 8.78 -3.85
C ALA A 312 6.88 9.95 -4.43
N LYS A 313 7.06 10.26 -5.71
CA LYS A 313 6.23 11.27 -6.39
C LYS A 313 4.77 10.83 -6.42
N GLY A 314 4.51 9.58 -6.80
CA GLY A 314 3.16 9.01 -6.87
C GLY A 314 2.45 9.12 -5.54
N SER A 315 3.10 8.72 -4.45
CA SER A 315 2.53 8.77 -3.11
C SER A 315 2.22 10.21 -2.65
N ILE A 316 3.07 11.19 -2.97
CA ILE A 316 2.81 12.61 -2.67
C ILE A 316 1.57 13.11 -3.43
N ILE A 317 1.40 12.72 -4.71
CA ILE A 317 0.22 13.11 -5.49
C ILE A 317 -1.03 12.42 -4.96
N MET A 318 -0.95 11.12 -4.65
CA MET A 318 -2.05 10.36 -4.06
C MET A 318 -2.50 10.95 -2.72
N ALA A 319 -1.56 11.33 -1.85
CA ALA A 319 -1.88 11.99 -0.58
C ALA A 319 -2.65 13.31 -0.76
N LYS A 320 -2.32 14.11 -1.80
CA LYS A 320 -3.09 15.31 -2.15
C LYS A 320 -4.51 14.99 -2.62
N GLU A 321 -4.70 13.83 -3.23
CA GLU A 321 -6.01 13.29 -3.61
C GLU A 321 -6.66 12.47 -2.50
N LYS A 322 -6.13 12.58 -1.26
CA LYS A 322 -6.63 11.92 -0.04
C LYS A 322 -6.47 10.39 -0.02
N VAL A 323 -5.49 9.87 -0.73
CA VAL A 323 -5.07 8.48 -0.73
C VAL A 323 -3.69 8.38 -0.08
N VAL A 324 -3.61 7.85 1.11
CA VAL A 324 -2.35 7.68 1.85
C VAL A 324 -1.84 6.25 1.66
N ILE A 325 -0.60 6.13 1.27
CA ILE A 325 0.06 4.85 1.01
C ILE A 325 0.95 4.51 2.21
N LYS A 326 0.69 3.40 2.88
CA LYS A 326 1.53 2.89 3.99
C LYS A 326 2.79 2.22 3.47
N LYS A 327 2.67 1.42 2.39
CA LYS A 327 3.79 0.73 1.74
C LYS A 327 3.94 1.22 0.31
N LEU A 328 5.07 1.84 -0.04
CA LEU A 328 5.28 2.43 -1.37
C LEU A 328 5.05 1.45 -2.52
N ASN A 329 5.38 0.18 -2.33
CA ASN A 329 5.18 -0.86 -3.34
C ASN A 329 3.70 -1.11 -3.66
N ALA A 330 2.78 -0.86 -2.72
CA ALA A 330 1.34 -0.99 -2.93
C ALA A 330 0.80 -0.04 -4.01
N ILE A 331 1.50 1.05 -4.34
CA ILE A 331 1.11 1.96 -5.44
C ILE A 331 0.97 1.20 -6.76
N GLN A 332 1.86 0.28 -7.02
CA GLN A 332 1.89 -0.48 -8.28
C GLN A 332 0.77 -1.52 -8.30
N ASP A 333 0.62 -2.25 -7.19
CA ASP A 333 -0.43 -3.26 -7.06
C ASP A 333 -1.81 -2.60 -7.12
N LEU A 334 -2.00 -1.41 -6.50
CA LEU A 334 -3.22 -0.60 -6.63
C LEU A 334 -3.53 -0.25 -8.09
N GLY A 335 -2.51 0.14 -8.87
CA GLY A 335 -2.64 0.41 -10.30
C GLY A 335 -2.96 -0.84 -11.14
N ALA A 336 -2.57 -2.02 -10.68
CA ALA A 336 -2.74 -3.30 -11.36
C ALA A 336 -4.06 -4.01 -11.07
N ILE A 337 -4.84 -3.57 -10.07
CA ILE A 337 -6.12 -4.16 -9.70
C ILE A 337 -7.04 -4.27 -10.91
N ASP A 338 -7.62 -5.45 -11.12
CA ASP A 338 -8.70 -5.73 -12.09
C ASP A 338 -9.99 -6.17 -11.40
N ILE A 339 -9.93 -6.62 -10.14
CA ILE A 339 -11.09 -6.90 -9.29
C ILE A 339 -10.97 -6.11 -7.99
N LEU A 340 -12.02 -5.35 -7.67
CA LEU A 340 -12.21 -4.72 -6.37
C LEU A 340 -13.29 -5.47 -5.60
N CYS A 341 -12.91 -6.16 -4.54
CA CYS A 341 -13.82 -6.70 -3.56
C CYS A 341 -14.06 -5.67 -2.45
N THR A 342 -15.29 -5.47 -2.06
CA THR A 342 -15.64 -4.52 -1.00
C THR A 342 -16.77 -5.04 -0.13
N ASP A 343 -16.77 -4.68 1.15
CA ASP A 343 -17.96 -4.86 1.96
C ASP A 343 -19.05 -3.88 1.49
N LYS A 344 -20.30 -4.20 1.78
CA LYS A 344 -21.46 -3.36 1.46
C LYS A 344 -21.56 -2.18 2.43
N THR A 345 -21.56 -2.51 3.74
CA THR A 345 -21.86 -1.57 4.82
C THR A 345 -20.75 -0.57 5.00
N GLY A 346 -21.10 0.70 5.12
CA GLY A 346 -20.13 1.78 5.31
C GLY A 346 -19.29 2.11 4.07
N THR A 347 -19.20 1.24 3.07
CA THR A 347 -18.46 1.48 1.82
C THR A 347 -19.38 1.94 0.69
N LEU A 348 -20.39 1.13 0.35
CA LEU A 348 -21.40 1.49 -0.66
C LEU A 348 -22.53 2.30 -0.05
N THR A 349 -22.79 2.11 1.25
CA THR A 349 -23.84 2.79 2.00
C THR A 349 -23.28 3.92 2.87
N GLN A 350 -24.17 4.82 3.27
CA GLN A 350 -23.80 5.93 4.17
C GLN A 350 -23.46 5.37 5.57
N ASP A 351 -22.62 6.10 6.32
CA ASP A 351 -22.34 5.77 7.72
C ASP A 351 -23.50 6.16 8.67
N GLU A 352 -24.67 6.42 8.12
CA GLU A 352 -25.87 6.79 8.83
C GLU A 352 -26.99 5.80 8.49
N ILE A 353 -27.42 5.05 9.50
CA ILE A 353 -28.59 4.17 9.41
C ILE A 353 -29.79 4.97 9.92
N VAL A 354 -30.91 4.86 9.20
CA VAL A 354 -32.16 5.51 9.58
C VAL A 354 -33.17 4.44 10.03
N LEU A 355 -33.71 4.58 11.24
CA LEU A 355 -34.86 3.77 11.67
C LEU A 355 -36.12 4.27 10.95
N GLU A 356 -36.59 3.54 9.95
CA GLU A 356 -37.76 3.91 9.16
C GLU A 356 -39.05 3.55 9.88
N TYR A 357 -39.19 2.29 10.30
CA TYR A 357 -40.43 1.79 10.90
C TYR A 357 -40.18 0.95 12.15
N PRO A 358 -40.76 1.34 13.33
CA PRO A 358 -40.99 0.39 14.45
C PRO A 358 -42.33 -0.30 14.22
N LEU A 359 -42.34 -1.63 14.07
CA LEU A 359 -43.47 -2.42 13.66
C LEU A 359 -43.80 -3.49 14.70
N ASP A 360 -45.13 -3.77 14.92
CA ASP A 360 -45.59 -4.92 15.70
C ASP A 360 -45.45 -6.23 14.91
N ILE A 361 -45.95 -7.32 15.44
CA ILE A 361 -45.86 -8.67 14.84
C ILE A 361 -46.65 -8.82 13.54
N HIS A 362 -47.57 -7.91 13.24
CA HIS A 362 -48.41 -7.88 11.99
C HIS A 362 -48.01 -6.77 11.02
N GLY A 363 -46.88 -6.06 11.27
CA GLY A 363 -46.39 -5.00 10.39
C GLY A 363 -47.04 -3.63 10.58
N ASP A 364 -47.83 -3.43 11.63
CA ASP A 364 -48.43 -2.14 11.95
C ASP A 364 -47.43 -1.29 12.79
N LEU A 365 -47.46 0.04 12.60
CA LEU A 365 -46.60 0.94 13.36
C LEU A 365 -46.95 0.90 14.87
N ASP A 366 -45.97 0.57 15.69
CA ASP A 366 -46.11 0.50 17.15
C ASP A 366 -44.93 1.14 17.90
N LEU A 367 -45.22 2.21 18.64
CA LEU A 367 -44.24 2.92 19.48
C LEU A 367 -43.83 2.16 20.75
N SER A 368 -44.57 1.12 21.14
CA SER A 368 -44.14 0.24 22.24
C SER A 368 -42.88 -0.54 21.91
N VAL A 369 -42.73 -0.94 20.66
CA VAL A 369 -41.50 -1.56 20.15
C VAL A 369 -40.34 -0.57 20.21
N LEU A 370 -40.58 0.69 19.78
CA LEU A 370 -39.56 1.76 19.84
C LEU A 370 -39.14 2.07 21.29
N ARG A 371 -40.11 2.12 22.25
CA ARG A 371 -39.83 2.32 23.67
C ARG A 371 -38.89 1.28 24.21
N ARG A 372 -39.16 -0.02 23.97
CA ARG A 372 -38.30 -1.12 24.43
C ARG A 372 -36.93 -1.11 23.77
N ALA A 373 -36.89 -0.89 22.47
CA ALA A 373 -35.64 -0.79 21.74
C ALA A 373 -34.76 0.36 22.24
N TYR A 374 -35.40 1.50 22.59
CA TYR A 374 -34.66 2.62 23.19
C TYR A 374 -34.04 2.26 24.52
N LEU A 375 -34.78 1.60 25.44
CA LEU A 375 -34.23 1.17 26.73
C LEU A 375 -33.00 0.31 26.54
N ASN A 376 -33.05 -0.67 25.61
CA ASN A 376 -31.91 -1.48 25.32
C ASN A 376 -30.73 -0.66 24.74
N SER A 377 -30.97 0.22 23.75
CA SER A 377 -29.93 0.99 23.08
C SER A 377 -29.36 2.13 23.94
N TYR A 378 -30.15 2.70 24.85
CA TYR A 378 -29.73 3.80 25.71
C TYR A 378 -28.89 3.32 26.89
N PHE A 379 -29.34 2.25 27.58
CA PHE A 379 -28.73 1.76 28.79
C PHE A 379 -27.57 0.76 28.57
N GLN A 380 -27.37 0.28 27.34
CA GLN A 380 -26.17 -0.49 27.02
C GLN A 380 -24.91 0.33 27.28
N THR A 381 -23.87 -0.31 27.79
CA THR A 381 -22.54 0.25 27.96
C THR A 381 -21.63 -0.17 26.80
N GLY A 382 -20.82 0.75 26.28
CA GLY A 382 -19.98 0.53 25.12
C GLY A 382 -20.27 1.50 23.98
N LEU A 383 -19.57 1.33 22.85
CA LEU A 383 -19.80 2.12 21.66
C LEU A 383 -21.18 1.83 21.08
N LYS A 384 -22.07 2.82 21.11
CA LYS A 384 -23.38 2.75 20.48
C LYS A 384 -23.18 2.65 18.96
N ASN A 385 -23.57 1.55 18.38
CA ASN A 385 -23.49 1.32 16.93
C ASN A 385 -24.49 2.24 16.19
N LEU A 386 -24.40 2.25 14.87
CA LEU A 386 -25.24 3.13 14.03
C LEU A 386 -26.75 2.87 14.19
N MET A 387 -27.15 1.60 14.44
CA MET A 387 -28.55 1.26 14.68
C MET A 387 -29.03 1.77 16.05
N ASP A 388 -28.20 1.71 17.07
CA ASP A 388 -28.52 2.26 18.39
C ASP A 388 -28.71 3.77 18.32
N ARG A 389 -27.82 4.49 17.60
CA ARG A 389 -27.97 5.91 17.34
C ARG A 389 -29.27 6.23 16.58
N ALA A 390 -29.61 5.43 15.59
CA ALA A 390 -30.86 5.58 14.84
C ALA A 390 -32.09 5.41 15.72
N ILE A 391 -32.09 4.42 16.63
CA ILE A 391 -33.17 4.19 17.61
C ILE A 391 -33.29 5.38 18.55
N ILE A 392 -32.21 5.84 19.13
CA ILE A 392 -32.17 6.97 20.08
C ILE A 392 -32.64 8.24 19.38
N ASN A 393 -32.14 8.56 18.18
CA ASN A 393 -32.51 9.74 17.42
C ASN A 393 -34.01 9.70 17.01
N ARG A 394 -34.51 8.54 16.60
CA ARG A 394 -35.92 8.37 16.27
C ARG A 394 -36.79 8.57 17.51
N THR A 395 -36.42 8.00 18.65
CA THR A 395 -37.15 8.14 19.92
C THR A 395 -37.21 9.60 20.38
N HIS A 396 -36.12 10.34 20.37
CA HIS A 396 -36.09 11.77 20.72
C HIS A 396 -36.99 12.62 19.79
N LYS A 397 -37.13 12.23 18.52
CA LYS A 397 -38.01 12.90 17.56
C LYS A 397 -39.49 12.59 17.89
N GLU A 398 -39.84 11.36 18.19
CA GLU A 398 -41.18 10.94 18.52
C GLU A 398 -41.60 11.37 19.94
N ALA A 399 -40.69 11.51 20.90
CA ALA A 399 -40.93 11.99 22.27
C ALA A 399 -41.52 13.38 22.30
N LYS A 400 -41.30 14.21 21.28
CA LYS A 400 -41.93 15.53 21.14
C LYS A 400 -43.43 15.48 20.90
N LYS A 401 -43.98 14.34 20.43
CA LYS A 401 -45.36 14.16 20.03
C LYS A 401 -46.12 13.13 20.85
N HIS A 402 -45.40 12.14 21.39
CA HIS A 402 -45.99 10.94 22.03
C HIS A 402 -45.42 10.76 23.44
N GLU A 403 -46.32 10.64 24.45
CA GLU A 403 -45.90 10.45 25.85
C GLU A 403 -45.26 9.09 26.13
N ILE A 404 -45.65 8.05 25.41
CA ILE A 404 -45.18 6.66 25.62
C ILE A 404 -43.65 6.51 25.45
N VAL A 405 -42.99 7.42 24.74
CA VAL A 405 -41.54 7.42 24.47
C VAL A 405 -40.85 8.65 25.10
N ARG A 406 -41.49 9.38 26.02
CA ARG A 406 -40.95 10.57 26.65
C ARG A 406 -40.30 10.19 28.00
N ASP A 407 -39.21 10.89 28.35
CA ASP A 407 -38.52 10.85 29.62
C ASP A 407 -38.13 9.40 30.09
N LEU A 408 -37.86 8.50 29.13
CA LEU A 408 -37.50 7.10 29.39
C LEU A 408 -36.18 6.96 30.13
N ASP A 409 -35.25 7.85 29.91
CA ASP A 409 -33.96 7.93 30.60
C ASP A 409 -34.07 8.34 32.07
N GLN A 410 -35.15 8.98 32.46
CA GLN A 410 -35.42 9.35 33.86
C GLN A 410 -36.25 8.30 34.58
N ASN A 411 -37.20 7.65 33.88
CA ASN A 411 -38.18 6.74 34.44
C ASN A 411 -37.66 5.30 34.56
N PHE A 412 -36.47 4.98 34.01
CA PHE A 412 -35.86 3.67 34.09
C PHE A 412 -34.42 3.74 34.61
N HIS A 413 -34.01 2.72 35.36
CA HIS A 413 -32.64 2.57 35.85
C HIS A 413 -32.07 1.24 35.39
N LYS A 414 -30.82 1.24 34.96
CA LYS A 414 -30.10 0.02 34.56
C LYS A 414 -29.77 -0.78 35.80
N ILE A 415 -29.97 -2.11 35.72
CA ILE A 415 -29.51 -3.09 36.72
C ILE A 415 -28.28 -3.82 36.20
N ASP A 416 -28.39 -4.44 34.98
CA ASP A 416 -27.33 -5.24 34.36
C ASP A 416 -27.44 -5.25 32.86
N GLU A 417 -26.49 -5.91 32.18
CA GLU A 417 -26.53 -6.13 30.73
C GLU A 417 -25.84 -7.43 30.35
N LEU A 418 -26.32 -8.06 29.27
CA LEU A 418 -25.65 -9.15 28.56
C LEU A 418 -25.17 -8.58 27.20
N PRO A 419 -23.85 -8.35 27.03
CA PRO A 419 -23.31 -7.70 25.85
C PRO A 419 -23.62 -8.44 24.55
N PHE A 420 -23.46 -7.76 23.42
CA PHE A 420 -23.61 -8.36 22.10
C PHE A 420 -22.52 -9.42 21.85
N ASP A 421 -22.95 -10.54 21.32
CA ASP A 421 -22.08 -11.63 20.90
C ASP A 421 -22.42 -12.02 19.45
N PHE A 422 -21.38 -12.25 18.64
CA PHE A 422 -21.51 -12.60 17.22
C PHE A 422 -22.10 -13.98 16.96
N GLU A 423 -21.97 -14.91 17.91
CA GLU A 423 -22.57 -16.24 17.83
C GLU A 423 -24.06 -16.18 18.15
N ARG A 424 -24.42 -15.49 19.24
CA ARG A 424 -25.79 -15.31 19.71
C ARG A 424 -26.58 -14.29 18.89
N ARG A 425 -25.92 -13.35 18.22
CA ARG A 425 -26.47 -12.25 17.41
C ARG A 425 -27.55 -11.42 18.09
N ARG A 426 -27.49 -11.29 19.43
CA ARG A 426 -28.42 -10.54 20.27
C ARG A 426 -27.72 -9.94 21.48
N MET A 427 -28.37 -8.98 22.10
CA MET A 427 -27.93 -8.36 23.35
C MET A 427 -29.11 -8.03 24.24
N SER A 428 -28.91 -8.08 25.54
CA SER A 428 -29.94 -7.81 26.53
C SER A 428 -29.52 -6.72 27.51
N VAL A 429 -30.47 -5.90 27.93
CA VAL A 429 -30.29 -4.93 29.01
C VAL A 429 -31.39 -5.15 30.05
N ILE A 430 -31.02 -5.19 31.32
CA ILE A 430 -31.94 -5.35 32.44
C ILE A 430 -32.18 -3.96 33.05
N VAL A 431 -33.43 -3.54 33.09
CA VAL A 431 -33.85 -2.22 33.58
C VAL A 431 -34.97 -2.39 34.60
N LYS A 432 -35.03 -1.43 35.55
CA LYS A 432 -36.06 -1.30 36.52
C LYS A 432 -36.84 0.01 36.31
N ASP A 433 -38.17 -0.08 36.31
CA ASP A 433 -39.02 1.11 36.20
C ASP A 433 -39.31 1.78 37.57
N GLU A 434 -40.04 2.91 37.56
CA GLU A 434 -40.44 3.63 38.77
C GLU A 434 -41.37 2.84 39.69
N ASP A 435 -42.16 1.91 39.14
CA ASP A 435 -43.05 1.02 39.88
C ASP A 435 -42.32 -0.20 40.53
N GLY A 436 -41.02 -0.33 40.25
CA GLY A 436 -40.16 -1.37 40.81
C GLY A 436 -40.15 -2.65 39.97
N VAL A 437 -40.75 -2.67 38.77
CA VAL A 437 -40.76 -3.86 37.91
C VAL A 437 -39.43 -3.99 37.18
N VAL A 438 -38.80 -5.16 37.33
CA VAL A 438 -37.54 -5.48 36.62
C VAL A 438 -37.84 -6.19 35.31
N SER A 439 -37.28 -5.65 34.22
CA SER A 439 -37.48 -6.21 32.89
C SER A 439 -36.17 -6.41 32.15
N MET A 440 -36.01 -7.55 31.50
CA MET A 440 -34.93 -7.78 30.51
C MET A 440 -35.47 -7.42 29.12
N VAL A 441 -34.79 -6.52 28.43
CA VAL A 441 -35.13 -6.12 27.06
C VAL A 441 -34.00 -6.58 26.12
N THR A 442 -34.35 -7.43 25.17
CA THR A 442 -33.40 -8.02 24.21
C THR A 442 -33.71 -7.56 22.81
N LYS A 443 -32.67 -7.22 22.05
CA LYS A 443 -32.75 -6.98 20.62
C LYS A 443 -31.69 -7.81 19.87
N GLY A 444 -32.03 -8.24 18.67
CA GLY A 444 -31.12 -9.08 17.87
C GLY A 444 -31.65 -9.40 16.49
N ALA A 445 -30.96 -10.28 15.78
CA ALA A 445 -31.42 -10.80 14.51
C ALA A 445 -32.80 -11.48 14.70
N LEU A 446 -33.71 -11.28 13.75
CA LEU A 446 -35.08 -11.72 13.96
C LEU A 446 -35.20 -13.23 14.16
N GLU A 447 -34.48 -14.02 13.39
CA GLU A 447 -34.48 -15.49 13.49
C GLU A 447 -34.06 -15.94 14.90
N GLU A 448 -33.04 -15.29 15.46
CA GLU A 448 -32.56 -15.57 16.83
C GLU A 448 -33.58 -15.11 17.87
N MET A 449 -34.22 -13.96 17.65
CA MET A 449 -35.26 -13.47 18.57
C MET A 449 -36.49 -14.39 18.57
N LEU A 450 -36.89 -14.93 17.40
CA LEU A 450 -37.95 -15.95 17.29
C LEU A 450 -37.58 -17.26 17.96
N SER A 451 -36.28 -17.62 18.02
CA SER A 451 -35.80 -18.85 18.66
C SER A 451 -35.93 -18.83 20.17
N VAL A 452 -35.71 -17.66 20.80
CA VAL A 452 -35.76 -17.47 22.28
C VAL A 452 -37.11 -16.99 22.77
N SER A 453 -38.04 -16.65 21.89
CA SER A 453 -39.36 -16.18 22.25
C SER A 453 -40.40 -17.32 22.24
N THR A 454 -41.12 -17.44 23.35
CA THR A 454 -42.23 -18.40 23.53
C THR A 454 -43.56 -17.72 23.37
N TYR A 455 -43.61 -16.41 23.59
CA TYR A 455 -44.81 -15.59 23.52
C TYR A 455 -44.68 -14.42 22.56
N VAL A 456 -45.82 -13.85 22.17
CA VAL A 456 -45.92 -12.62 21.37
C VAL A 456 -46.85 -11.63 22.06
N GLU A 457 -46.58 -10.36 21.94
CA GLU A 457 -47.47 -9.28 22.38
C GLU A 457 -48.13 -8.61 21.17
N TYR A 458 -49.42 -8.46 21.21
CA TYR A 458 -50.17 -7.71 20.21
C TYR A 458 -51.25 -6.86 20.90
N LYS A 459 -51.17 -5.55 20.75
CA LYS A 459 -52.05 -4.54 21.38
C LYS A 459 -52.23 -4.72 22.91
N GLY A 460 -51.16 -5.12 23.59
CA GLY A 460 -51.18 -5.33 25.02
C GLY A 460 -51.66 -6.71 25.48
N GLU A 461 -52.06 -7.61 24.57
CA GLU A 461 -52.38 -8.99 24.88
C GLU A 461 -51.19 -9.91 24.62
N ILE A 462 -50.79 -10.70 25.58
CA ILE A 462 -49.72 -11.70 25.45
C ILE A 462 -50.33 -13.05 25.07
N LYS A 463 -49.88 -13.60 23.94
CA LYS A 463 -50.32 -14.89 23.42
C LYS A 463 -49.11 -15.80 23.20
N ARG A 464 -49.34 -17.11 23.12
CA ARG A 464 -48.29 -18.06 22.79
C ARG A 464 -47.86 -17.89 21.32
N LEU A 465 -46.56 -17.87 21.03
CA LEU A 465 -46.02 -17.87 19.67
C LEU A 465 -46.35 -19.22 19.01
N THR A 466 -47.21 -19.20 17.99
CA THR A 466 -47.51 -20.37 17.18
C THR A 466 -46.71 -20.41 15.88
N ASP A 467 -46.64 -21.56 15.23
CA ASP A 467 -45.88 -21.67 13.98
C ASP A 467 -46.52 -20.83 12.85
N GLU A 468 -47.83 -20.59 12.89
CA GLU A 468 -48.52 -19.73 11.93
C GLU A 468 -48.04 -18.26 12.11
N VAL A 469 -48.04 -17.75 13.35
CA VAL A 469 -47.57 -16.36 13.63
C VAL A 469 -46.09 -16.23 13.30
N ARG A 470 -45.29 -17.26 13.60
CA ARG A 470 -43.87 -17.28 13.23
C ARG A 470 -43.68 -17.13 11.71
N GLN A 471 -44.45 -17.87 10.89
CA GLN A 471 -44.37 -17.81 9.43
C GLN A 471 -44.88 -16.46 8.90
N GLU A 472 -45.94 -15.89 9.51
CA GLU A 472 -46.45 -14.57 9.14
C GLU A 472 -45.40 -13.46 9.37
N VAL A 473 -44.76 -13.44 10.52
CA VAL A 473 -43.66 -12.48 10.82
C VAL A 473 -42.50 -12.65 9.86
N LEU A 474 -42.07 -13.87 9.57
CA LEU A 474 -40.98 -14.13 8.62
C LEU A 474 -41.34 -13.70 7.21
N ALA A 475 -42.60 -13.89 6.78
CA ALA A 475 -43.06 -13.45 5.45
C ALA A 475 -43.10 -11.94 5.31
N GLU A 476 -43.56 -11.23 6.36
CA GLU A 476 -43.58 -9.76 6.38
C GLU A 476 -42.14 -9.18 6.35
N VAL A 477 -41.26 -9.74 7.17
CA VAL A 477 -39.85 -9.33 7.16
C VAL A 477 -39.16 -9.64 5.83
N ALA A 478 -39.50 -10.73 5.16
CA ALA A 478 -39.01 -11.01 3.82
C ALA A 478 -39.37 -9.91 2.82
N GLN A 479 -40.59 -9.36 2.89
CA GLN A 479 -41.03 -8.23 2.05
C GLN A 479 -40.27 -6.94 2.38
N LEU A 480 -40.02 -6.65 3.67
CA LEU A 480 -39.24 -5.51 4.08
C LEU A 480 -37.76 -5.60 3.59
N ASN A 481 -37.19 -6.80 3.70
CA ASN A 481 -35.85 -7.06 3.18
C ASN A 481 -35.80 -6.90 1.65
N GLU A 482 -36.85 -7.29 0.91
CA GLU A 482 -36.94 -7.06 -0.56
C GLU A 482 -36.97 -5.55 -0.91
N GLN A 483 -37.49 -4.72 0.00
CA GLN A 483 -37.42 -3.25 -0.15
C GLN A 483 -36.07 -2.65 0.23
N GLY A 484 -35.13 -3.47 0.71
CA GLY A 484 -33.80 -3.04 1.13
C GLY A 484 -33.72 -2.56 2.58
N LEU A 485 -34.71 -2.93 3.39
CA LEU A 485 -34.71 -2.61 4.82
C LEU A 485 -34.08 -3.76 5.62
N ARG A 486 -33.25 -3.42 6.58
CA ARG A 486 -32.66 -4.36 7.53
C ARG A 486 -33.54 -4.44 8.77
N VAL A 487 -33.85 -5.65 9.26
CA VAL A 487 -34.78 -5.84 10.34
C VAL A 487 -34.10 -6.40 11.58
N LEU A 488 -34.40 -5.83 12.79
CA LEU A 488 -34.04 -6.35 14.08
C LEU A 488 -35.30 -6.66 14.91
N GLY A 489 -35.35 -7.85 15.53
CA GLY A 489 -36.40 -8.21 16.47
C GLY A 489 -36.17 -7.56 17.83
N VAL A 490 -37.25 -7.29 18.55
CA VAL A 490 -37.27 -6.79 19.91
C VAL A 490 -38.18 -7.66 20.78
N SER A 491 -37.62 -8.22 21.84
CA SER A 491 -38.36 -9.03 22.83
C SER A 491 -38.08 -8.54 24.23
N TYR A 492 -38.92 -8.94 25.16
CA TYR A 492 -38.74 -8.61 26.59
C TYR A 492 -39.21 -9.75 27.47
N LYS A 493 -38.81 -9.69 28.76
CA LYS A 493 -39.26 -10.56 29.84
C LYS A 493 -39.40 -9.69 31.08
N THR A 494 -40.47 -9.87 31.88
CA THR A 494 -40.78 -9.10 33.10
C THR A 494 -40.82 -9.98 34.34
N ASP A 495 -40.96 -9.37 35.49
CA ASP A 495 -41.07 -10.00 36.80
C ASP A 495 -39.82 -10.76 37.22
N LEU A 496 -38.62 -10.20 36.90
CA LEU A 496 -37.34 -10.74 37.31
C LEU A 496 -36.93 -10.27 38.73
N ASP A 497 -36.12 -11.08 39.42
CA ASP A 497 -35.61 -10.68 40.74
C ASP A 497 -34.41 -9.74 40.57
N GLU A 498 -34.45 -8.58 41.22
CA GLU A 498 -33.38 -7.58 41.20
C GLU A 498 -32.03 -8.08 41.73
N ASN A 499 -32.07 -9.09 42.61
CA ASN A 499 -30.88 -9.66 43.25
C ASN A 499 -30.27 -10.85 42.51
N GLU A 500 -30.82 -11.23 41.37
CA GLU A 500 -30.35 -12.35 40.54
C GLU A 500 -29.11 -11.92 39.71
N ILE A 501 -28.16 -12.85 39.56
CA ILE A 501 -27.03 -12.67 38.61
C ILE A 501 -27.49 -13.16 37.25
N PHE A 502 -27.64 -12.24 36.31
CA PHE A 502 -28.15 -12.55 34.98
C PHE A 502 -27.08 -13.18 34.10
N SER A 503 -27.46 -14.20 33.35
CA SER A 503 -26.62 -14.97 32.46
C SER A 503 -27.28 -15.15 31.08
N VAL A 504 -26.54 -15.70 30.14
CA VAL A 504 -27.04 -16.02 28.78
C VAL A 504 -28.22 -17.04 28.83
N GLU A 505 -28.28 -17.89 29.85
CA GLU A 505 -29.33 -18.88 30.00
C GLU A 505 -30.70 -18.22 30.33
N ASP A 506 -30.70 -16.99 30.83
CA ASP A 506 -31.93 -16.25 31.17
C ASP A 506 -32.59 -15.63 29.94
N GLU A 507 -31.88 -15.58 28.80
CA GLU A 507 -32.39 -15.15 27.49
C GLU A 507 -33.35 -16.19 26.87
N GLY A 508 -34.26 -16.75 27.62
CA GLY A 508 -35.26 -17.72 27.21
C GLY A 508 -36.67 -17.33 27.62
N ASP A 509 -37.67 -17.96 27.05
CA ASP A 509 -39.09 -17.70 27.30
C ASP A 509 -39.50 -16.23 27.15
N MET A 510 -38.91 -15.55 26.15
CA MET A 510 -39.14 -14.15 25.89
C MET A 510 -40.51 -13.90 25.23
N ILE A 511 -40.97 -12.64 25.34
CA ILE A 511 -42.18 -12.12 24.68
C ILE A 511 -41.72 -11.22 23.51
N LEU A 512 -41.93 -11.69 22.28
CA LEU A 512 -41.67 -10.89 21.09
C LEU A 512 -42.69 -9.75 20.97
N THR A 513 -42.20 -8.50 20.98
CA THR A 513 -43.04 -7.33 20.84
C THR A 513 -43.25 -6.94 19.36
N GLY A 514 -42.21 -7.12 18.55
CA GLY A 514 -42.20 -6.71 17.17
C GLY A 514 -40.77 -6.55 16.64
N TYR A 515 -40.63 -5.72 15.63
CA TYR A 515 -39.33 -5.52 14.98
C TYR A 515 -39.13 -4.10 14.47
N LEU A 516 -37.88 -3.74 14.26
CA LEU A 516 -37.43 -2.43 13.79
C LEU A 516 -36.89 -2.57 12.38
N ALA A 517 -37.39 -1.78 11.43
CA ALA A 517 -36.93 -1.77 10.07
C ALA A 517 -36.03 -0.53 9.81
N PHE A 518 -34.79 -0.80 9.43
CA PHE A 518 -33.76 0.22 9.20
C PHE A 518 -33.45 0.34 7.71
N LEU A 519 -33.31 1.55 7.25
CA LEU A 519 -32.81 1.86 5.92
C LEU A 519 -31.32 2.15 6.00
N ASP A 520 -30.54 1.51 5.14
CA ASP A 520 -29.12 1.76 4.92
C ASP A 520 -28.95 2.41 3.54
N PRO A 521 -29.02 3.75 3.45
CA PRO A 521 -29.07 4.42 2.16
C PRO A 521 -27.72 4.33 1.43
N PRO A 522 -27.71 4.04 0.13
CA PRO A 522 -26.48 4.06 -0.64
C PRO A 522 -25.89 5.47 -0.71
N LYS A 523 -24.56 5.56 -0.76
CA LYS A 523 -23.85 6.83 -0.98
C LYS A 523 -24.15 7.37 -2.36
N PRO A 524 -24.41 8.67 -2.51
CA PRO A 524 -24.62 9.29 -3.82
C PRO A 524 -23.43 9.10 -4.79
N SER A 525 -22.23 8.98 -4.26
CA SER A 525 -21.00 8.77 -5.03
C SER A 525 -20.76 7.32 -5.44
N ALA A 526 -21.46 6.32 -4.87
CA ALA A 526 -21.17 4.90 -5.12
C ALA A 526 -21.41 4.51 -6.59
N ALA A 527 -22.57 4.85 -7.15
CA ALA A 527 -22.90 4.53 -8.54
C ALA A 527 -21.94 5.19 -9.55
N PRO A 528 -21.62 6.50 -9.47
CA PRO A 528 -20.60 7.12 -10.30
C PRO A 528 -19.22 6.47 -10.18
N ALA A 529 -18.81 6.08 -8.95
CA ALA A 529 -17.52 5.48 -8.71
C ALA A 529 -17.39 4.07 -9.30
N ILE A 530 -18.41 3.23 -9.12
CA ILE A 530 -18.46 1.88 -9.72
C ILE A 530 -18.37 1.98 -11.24
N LYS A 531 -19.10 2.92 -11.85
CA LYS A 531 -19.04 3.16 -13.29
C LYS A 531 -17.66 3.62 -13.73
N ALA A 532 -17.04 4.55 -13.00
CA ALA A 532 -15.69 5.04 -13.29
C ALA A 532 -14.64 3.91 -13.18
N LEU A 533 -14.71 3.09 -12.13
CA LEU A 533 -13.85 1.91 -11.98
C LEU A 533 -14.01 0.93 -13.14
N ALA A 534 -15.24 0.66 -13.58
CA ALA A 534 -15.52 -0.19 -14.74
C ALA A 534 -14.94 0.39 -16.05
N GLU A 535 -14.96 1.72 -16.26
CA GLU A 535 -14.34 2.38 -17.40
C GLU A 535 -12.80 2.20 -17.42
N TYR A 536 -12.20 1.98 -16.25
CA TYR A 536 -10.80 1.62 -16.08
C TYR A 536 -10.56 0.10 -16.05
N GLY A 537 -11.58 -0.73 -16.34
CA GLY A 537 -11.45 -2.18 -16.41
C GLY A 537 -11.29 -2.84 -15.04
N VAL A 538 -11.89 -2.27 -14.00
CA VAL A 538 -11.96 -2.86 -12.67
C VAL A 538 -13.37 -3.35 -12.43
N THR A 539 -13.51 -4.66 -12.17
CA THR A 539 -14.78 -5.28 -11.82
C THR A 539 -15.01 -5.19 -10.32
N THR A 540 -16.13 -4.64 -9.89
CA THR A 540 -16.48 -4.56 -8.46
C THR A 540 -17.28 -5.79 -8.06
N LYS A 541 -16.89 -6.47 -6.97
CA LYS A 541 -17.58 -7.60 -6.33
C LYS A 541 -17.90 -7.26 -4.88
N ILE A 542 -19.10 -7.62 -4.44
CA ILE A 542 -19.58 -7.32 -3.08
C ILE A 542 -19.50 -8.58 -2.23
N LEU A 543 -18.79 -8.51 -1.10
CA LEU A 543 -18.59 -9.58 -0.14
C LEU A 543 -19.10 -9.11 1.22
N THR A 544 -20.32 -9.53 1.62
CA THR A 544 -20.94 -9.02 2.84
C THR A 544 -21.48 -10.12 3.75
N GLY A 545 -21.52 -9.86 5.06
CA GLY A 545 -22.24 -10.68 6.05
C GLY A 545 -23.74 -10.47 6.07
N ASP A 546 -24.27 -9.46 5.33
CA ASP A 546 -25.68 -9.11 5.31
C ASP A 546 -26.54 -10.10 4.53
N ASN A 547 -27.87 -9.97 4.71
CA ASN A 547 -28.88 -10.75 4.00
C ASN A 547 -28.85 -10.49 2.47
N GLU A 548 -29.11 -11.55 1.69
CA GLU A 548 -29.08 -11.51 0.24
C GLU A 548 -30.07 -10.51 -0.38
N LYS A 549 -31.28 -10.37 0.17
CA LYS A 549 -32.33 -9.50 -0.34
C LYS A 549 -31.97 -8.02 -0.17
N VAL A 550 -31.51 -7.65 1.05
CA VAL A 550 -31.05 -6.28 1.34
C VAL A 550 -29.85 -5.92 0.47
N THR A 551 -28.92 -6.85 0.32
CA THR A 551 -27.72 -6.65 -0.52
C THR A 551 -28.09 -6.46 -1.98
N GLN A 552 -28.99 -7.28 -2.51
CA GLN A 552 -29.48 -7.14 -3.87
C GLN A 552 -30.11 -5.75 -4.12
N ALA A 553 -31.02 -5.32 -3.25
CA ALA A 553 -31.68 -4.02 -3.36
C ALA A 553 -30.71 -2.84 -3.37
N VAL A 554 -29.65 -2.90 -2.56
CA VAL A 554 -28.59 -1.86 -2.53
C VAL A 554 -27.77 -1.92 -3.82
N CYS A 555 -27.33 -3.11 -4.26
CA CYS A 555 -26.52 -3.29 -5.48
C CYS A 555 -27.26 -2.77 -6.73
N GLU A 556 -28.54 -3.07 -6.88
CA GLU A 556 -29.38 -2.57 -7.98
C GLU A 556 -29.47 -1.02 -7.97
N LYS A 557 -29.63 -0.40 -6.79
CA LYS A 557 -29.66 1.07 -6.64
C LYS A 557 -28.35 1.74 -7.03
N VAL A 558 -27.21 1.08 -6.84
CA VAL A 558 -25.89 1.60 -7.24
C VAL A 558 -25.49 1.18 -8.66
N GLY A 559 -26.34 0.47 -9.39
CA GLY A 559 -26.13 0.12 -10.80
C GLY A 559 -25.21 -1.08 -11.02
N LEU A 560 -25.05 -1.94 -10.00
CA LEU A 560 -24.41 -3.25 -10.17
C LEU A 560 -25.42 -4.25 -10.70
N ASP A 561 -25.02 -4.96 -11.75
CA ASP A 561 -25.83 -6.05 -12.31
C ASP A 561 -25.69 -7.31 -11.44
N VAL A 562 -26.79 -7.81 -10.92
CA VAL A 562 -26.83 -8.94 -9.98
C VAL A 562 -27.54 -10.11 -10.65
N GLU A 563 -26.80 -10.85 -11.48
CA GLU A 563 -27.35 -12.07 -12.12
C GLU A 563 -27.47 -13.22 -11.13
N ARG A 564 -26.51 -13.32 -10.19
CA ARG A 564 -26.47 -14.39 -9.18
C ARG A 564 -25.90 -13.86 -7.87
N ILE A 565 -26.50 -14.31 -6.77
CA ILE A 565 -25.98 -14.16 -5.41
C ILE A 565 -25.54 -15.53 -4.91
N LEU A 566 -24.34 -15.63 -4.34
CA LEU A 566 -23.84 -16.84 -3.70
C LEU A 566 -23.86 -16.67 -2.19
N LEU A 567 -24.41 -17.64 -1.48
CA LEU A 567 -24.53 -17.61 -0.02
C LEU A 567 -23.36 -18.31 0.65
N GLY A 568 -23.01 -17.89 1.87
CA GLY A 568 -21.96 -18.51 2.67
C GLY A 568 -22.18 -20.01 2.87
N SER A 569 -23.41 -20.44 3.11
CA SER A 569 -23.77 -21.85 3.24
C SER A 569 -23.55 -22.68 1.98
N GLU A 570 -23.64 -22.09 0.80
CA GLU A 570 -23.31 -22.77 -0.47
C GLU A 570 -21.80 -22.90 -0.64
N ILE A 571 -21.03 -21.85 -0.21
CA ILE A 571 -19.57 -21.83 -0.28
C ILE A 571 -18.95 -22.93 0.58
N ASP A 572 -19.50 -23.20 1.76
CA ASP A 572 -19.01 -24.25 2.66
C ASP A 572 -19.13 -25.65 2.04
N THR A 573 -20.09 -25.86 1.15
CA THR A 573 -20.27 -27.15 0.47
C THR A 573 -19.40 -27.32 -0.78
N MET A 574 -18.81 -26.23 -1.30
CA MET A 574 -17.99 -26.23 -2.51
C MET A 574 -16.53 -26.55 -2.23
N THR A 575 -15.91 -27.31 -3.12
CA THR A 575 -14.47 -27.44 -3.20
C THR A 575 -13.85 -26.16 -3.76
N ASP A 576 -12.55 -25.94 -3.53
CA ASP A 576 -11.84 -24.74 -4.06
C ASP A 576 -11.85 -24.69 -5.59
N GLN A 577 -11.87 -25.84 -6.28
CA GLN A 577 -11.93 -25.90 -7.73
C GLN A 577 -13.33 -25.48 -8.27
N GLU A 578 -14.39 -25.86 -7.59
CA GLU A 578 -15.76 -25.44 -7.93
C GLU A 578 -15.95 -23.95 -7.62
N LEU A 579 -15.50 -23.52 -6.44
CA LEU A 579 -15.54 -22.11 -6.04
C LEU A 579 -14.77 -21.23 -7.03
N ALA A 580 -13.58 -21.64 -7.47
CA ALA A 580 -12.77 -20.90 -8.44
C ALA A 580 -13.48 -20.65 -9.78
N GLN A 581 -14.36 -21.54 -10.21
CA GLN A 581 -15.17 -21.34 -11.42
C GLN A 581 -16.33 -20.38 -11.18
N VAL A 582 -17.00 -20.52 -10.04
CA VAL A 582 -18.21 -19.74 -9.73
C VAL A 582 -17.87 -18.28 -9.39
N VAL A 583 -16.75 -18.02 -8.74
CA VAL A 583 -16.35 -16.65 -8.37
C VAL A 583 -16.11 -15.73 -9.58
N GLU A 584 -15.81 -16.29 -10.76
CA GLU A 584 -15.63 -15.50 -11.98
C GLU A 584 -16.92 -14.77 -12.40
N THR A 585 -18.04 -15.49 -12.38
CA THR A 585 -19.31 -14.98 -12.87
C THR A 585 -20.18 -14.35 -11.78
N THR A 586 -19.87 -14.58 -10.49
CA THR A 586 -20.66 -14.06 -9.37
C THR A 586 -20.20 -12.66 -8.99
N THR A 587 -21.13 -11.71 -8.92
CA THR A 587 -20.86 -10.31 -8.52
C THR A 587 -21.10 -10.08 -7.03
N VAL A 588 -22.06 -10.78 -6.42
CA VAL A 588 -22.51 -10.56 -5.05
C VAL A 588 -22.43 -11.85 -4.25
N PHE A 589 -21.85 -11.75 -3.05
CA PHE A 589 -21.73 -12.83 -2.08
C PHE A 589 -22.31 -12.35 -0.75
N ALA A 590 -23.27 -13.08 -0.19
CA ALA A 590 -24.04 -12.66 0.98
C ALA A 590 -23.99 -13.68 2.13
N LYS A 591 -24.27 -13.24 3.35
CA LYS A 591 -24.20 -14.05 4.59
C LYS A 591 -22.84 -14.73 4.77
N LEU A 592 -21.74 -14.00 4.48
CA LEU A 592 -20.39 -14.52 4.56
C LEU A 592 -19.80 -14.39 5.97
N SER A 593 -19.06 -15.42 6.39
CA SER A 593 -18.09 -15.31 7.47
C SER A 593 -16.79 -14.64 6.98
N PRO A 594 -15.93 -14.12 7.89
CA PRO A 594 -14.62 -13.57 7.53
C PRO A 594 -13.73 -14.54 6.75
N ASP A 595 -13.72 -15.82 7.11
CA ASP A 595 -12.92 -16.86 6.45
C ASP A 595 -13.42 -17.15 5.03
N GLN A 596 -14.75 -17.16 4.82
CA GLN A 596 -15.34 -17.32 3.49
C GLN A 596 -14.99 -16.14 2.58
N LYS A 597 -14.98 -14.89 3.09
CA LYS A 597 -14.49 -13.71 2.35
C LYS A 597 -13.05 -13.90 1.90
N ALA A 598 -12.16 -14.30 2.81
CA ALA A 598 -10.75 -14.55 2.50
C ALA A 598 -10.57 -15.69 1.48
N ARG A 599 -11.34 -16.76 1.58
CA ARG A 599 -11.33 -17.90 0.65
C ARG A 599 -11.73 -17.49 -0.78
N ILE A 600 -12.75 -16.65 -0.94
CA ILE A 600 -13.16 -16.08 -2.24
C ILE A 600 -12.00 -15.30 -2.87
N ILE A 601 -11.35 -14.44 -2.10
CA ILE A 601 -10.22 -13.62 -2.57
C ILE A 601 -9.07 -14.49 -3.04
N LEU A 602 -8.72 -15.52 -2.28
CA LEU A 602 -7.67 -16.48 -2.65
C LEU A 602 -8.00 -17.22 -3.95
N CYS A 603 -9.26 -17.63 -4.15
CA CYS A 603 -9.70 -18.25 -5.40
C CYS A 603 -9.54 -17.29 -6.59
N LEU A 604 -9.94 -16.03 -6.47
CA LEU A 604 -9.77 -15.02 -7.51
C LEU A 604 -8.27 -14.78 -7.84
N LYS A 605 -7.41 -14.70 -6.83
CA LYS A 605 -5.96 -14.58 -7.03
C LYS A 605 -5.36 -15.78 -7.72
N ASN A 606 -5.77 -16.98 -7.34
CA ASN A 606 -5.32 -18.23 -7.97
C ASN A 606 -5.77 -18.35 -9.44
N ASN A 607 -6.88 -17.72 -9.81
CA ASN A 607 -7.34 -17.57 -11.20
C ASN A 607 -6.51 -16.55 -12.00
N GLY A 608 -5.58 -15.84 -11.36
CA GLY A 608 -4.66 -14.89 -12.01
C GLY A 608 -5.09 -13.43 -11.95
N HIS A 609 -6.13 -13.11 -11.18
CA HIS A 609 -6.59 -11.73 -10.96
C HIS A 609 -5.71 -10.99 -9.95
N LYS A 610 -5.68 -9.67 -10.07
CA LYS A 610 -5.13 -8.75 -9.08
C LYS A 610 -6.26 -8.15 -8.26
N VAL A 611 -6.38 -8.61 -7.02
CA VAL A 611 -7.53 -8.31 -6.16
C VAL A 611 -7.19 -7.23 -5.14
N GLY A 612 -7.94 -6.13 -5.18
CA GLY A 612 -8.02 -5.18 -4.07
C GLY A 612 -9.19 -5.53 -3.15
N TYR A 613 -9.01 -5.42 -1.85
CA TYR A 613 -10.09 -5.55 -0.89
C TYR A 613 -10.25 -4.28 -0.06
N MET A 614 -11.45 -3.74 -0.02
CA MET A 614 -11.78 -2.55 0.77
C MET A 614 -12.75 -2.90 1.90
N GLY A 615 -12.37 -2.56 3.14
CA GLY A 615 -13.16 -2.77 4.33
C GLY A 615 -12.75 -1.85 5.47
N ASP A 616 -13.57 -1.76 6.52
CA ASP A 616 -13.37 -0.87 7.66
C ASP A 616 -13.61 -1.54 9.02
N GLY A 617 -14.07 -2.79 9.02
CA GLY A 617 -14.38 -3.56 10.23
C GLY A 617 -13.30 -4.59 10.61
N ILE A 618 -13.44 -5.14 11.82
CA ILE A 618 -12.60 -6.23 12.34
C ILE A 618 -12.69 -7.45 11.39
N ASN A 619 -13.88 -7.75 10.90
CA ASN A 619 -14.18 -8.91 10.05
C ASN A 619 -13.51 -8.84 8.67
N ASP A 620 -12.98 -7.69 8.29
CA ASP A 620 -12.36 -7.43 6.99
C ASP A 620 -10.85 -7.64 6.99
N ALA A 621 -10.20 -7.58 8.16
CA ALA A 621 -8.75 -7.70 8.29
C ALA A 621 -8.19 -8.99 7.66
N PRO A 622 -8.77 -10.21 7.85
CA PRO A 622 -8.29 -11.41 7.16
C PRO A 622 -8.34 -11.30 5.64
N SER A 623 -9.39 -10.69 5.12
CA SER A 623 -9.59 -10.46 3.68
C SER A 623 -8.59 -9.47 3.09
N MET A 624 -8.31 -8.38 3.80
CA MET A 624 -7.26 -7.41 3.42
C MET A 624 -5.89 -8.07 3.38
N LYS A 625 -5.55 -8.89 4.38
CA LYS A 625 -4.25 -9.55 4.48
C LYS A 625 -3.97 -10.50 3.32
N VAL A 626 -4.98 -11.20 2.80
CA VAL A 626 -4.82 -12.15 1.69
C VAL A 626 -4.96 -11.50 0.31
N SER A 627 -5.52 -10.30 0.21
CA SER A 627 -5.62 -9.54 -1.04
C SER A 627 -4.25 -9.11 -1.59
N ASP A 628 -4.18 -8.62 -2.84
CA ASP A 628 -2.96 -8.01 -3.36
C ASP A 628 -2.78 -6.59 -2.82
N VAL A 629 -3.89 -5.90 -2.52
CA VAL A 629 -3.90 -4.58 -1.88
C VAL A 629 -5.05 -4.50 -0.88
N GLY A 630 -4.70 -4.40 0.39
CA GLY A 630 -5.65 -4.06 1.44
C GLY A 630 -5.91 -2.56 1.48
N ILE A 631 -7.18 -2.17 1.44
CA ILE A 631 -7.62 -0.77 1.41
C ILE A 631 -8.54 -0.52 2.60
N SER A 632 -8.28 0.53 3.38
CA SER A 632 -9.15 0.94 4.47
C SER A 632 -9.40 2.44 4.44
N VAL A 633 -10.13 2.93 5.41
CA VAL A 633 -10.47 4.35 5.57
C VAL A 633 -9.95 4.89 6.89
N ASP A 634 -9.77 6.19 7.00
CA ASP A 634 -9.27 6.86 8.20
C ASP A 634 -10.17 6.62 9.43
N THR A 635 -11.47 6.49 9.22
CA THR A 635 -12.49 6.24 10.27
C THR A 635 -12.66 4.75 10.61
N ALA A 636 -11.88 3.85 10.01
CA ALA A 636 -11.95 2.41 10.26
C ALA A 636 -11.39 2.06 11.66
N VAL A 637 -11.73 0.87 12.13
CA VAL A 637 -11.14 0.31 13.35
C VAL A 637 -9.63 0.09 13.19
N ASP A 638 -8.89 0.15 14.27
CA ASP A 638 -7.42 0.14 14.22
C ASP A 638 -6.83 -1.10 13.55
N ILE A 639 -7.39 -2.27 13.80
CA ILE A 639 -6.96 -3.52 13.14
C ILE A 639 -7.10 -3.44 11.61
N ALA A 640 -8.16 -2.80 11.11
CA ALA A 640 -8.35 -2.61 9.68
C ALA A 640 -7.34 -1.60 9.12
N LYS A 641 -7.11 -0.48 9.82
CA LYS A 641 -6.08 0.51 9.44
C LYS A 641 -4.68 -0.11 9.47
N GLU A 642 -4.37 -0.96 10.46
CA GLU A 642 -3.05 -1.58 10.58
C GLU A 642 -2.80 -2.59 9.46
N THR A 643 -3.78 -3.40 9.13
CA THR A 643 -3.68 -4.44 8.08
C THR A 643 -3.63 -3.85 6.66
N ALA A 644 -4.24 -2.68 6.45
CA ALA A 644 -4.34 -2.06 5.13
C ALA A 644 -2.99 -1.54 4.61
N ASP A 645 -2.77 -1.66 3.30
CA ASP A 645 -1.64 -1.08 2.58
C ASP A 645 -1.91 0.37 2.14
N VAL A 646 -3.20 0.71 1.98
CA VAL A 646 -3.70 2.00 1.50
C VAL A 646 -4.82 2.50 2.41
N ILE A 647 -4.75 3.75 2.82
CA ILE A 647 -5.79 4.41 3.63
C ILE A 647 -6.39 5.57 2.86
N LEU A 648 -7.70 5.58 2.73
CA LEU A 648 -8.46 6.70 2.17
C LEU A 648 -8.84 7.66 3.29
N LEU A 649 -8.44 8.93 3.18
CA LEU A 649 -8.79 9.97 4.16
C LEU A 649 -10.24 10.43 4.03
N ASP A 650 -10.92 10.10 2.94
CA ASP A 650 -12.37 10.23 2.79
C ASP A 650 -12.93 8.85 2.45
N LYS A 651 -14.02 8.49 3.10
CA LYS A 651 -14.71 7.22 2.88
C LYS A 651 -15.56 7.27 1.60
N ASP A 652 -14.87 7.44 0.45
CA ASP A 652 -15.49 7.58 -0.87
C ASP A 652 -14.73 6.79 -1.93
N LEU A 653 -15.44 5.93 -2.67
CA LEU A 653 -14.89 5.14 -3.77
C LEU A 653 -14.35 6.01 -4.93
N MET A 654 -14.80 7.27 -5.09
CA MET A 654 -14.20 8.19 -6.07
C MET A 654 -12.75 8.57 -5.71
N VAL A 655 -12.43 8.59 -4.42
CA VAL A 655 -11.04 8.80 -3.96
C VAL A 655 -10.17 7.61 -4.33
N LEU A 656 -10.71 6.39 -4.22
CA LEU A 656 -10.02 5.17 -4.65
C LEU A 656 -9.76 5.16 -6.17
N GLU A 657 -10.73 5.59 -6.99
CA GLU A 657 -10.55 5.71 -8.45
C GLU A 657 -9.37 6.63 -8.79
N LYS A 658 -9.25 7.77 -8.13
CA LYS A 658 -8.11 8.68 -8.32
C LYS A 658 -6.77 8.02 -7.94
N GLY A 659 -6.74 7.31 -6.82
CA GLY A 659 -5.57 6.52 -6.40
C GLY A 659 -5.15 5.49 -7.44
N LEU A 660 -6.11 4.73 -7.97
CA LEU A 660 -5.88 3.73 -9.01
C LEU A 660 -5.31 4.36 -10.28
N VAL A 661 -5.86 5.48 -10.73
CA VAL A 661 -5.38 6.22 -11.91
C VAL A 661 -3.94 6.73 -11.71
N GLU A 662 -3.62 7.28 -10.53
CA GLU A 662 -2.27 7.73 -10.22
C GLU A 662 -1.29 6.54 -10.13
N GLY A 663 -1.69 5.41 -9.54
CA GLY A 663 -0.90 4.16 -9.53
C GLY A 663 -0.55 3.70 -10.96
N ARG A 664 -1.51 3.74 -11.89
CA ARG A 664 -1.28 3.43 -13.31
C ARG A 664 -0.34 4.41 -14.00
N LYS A 665 -0.38 5.70 -13.64
CA LYS A 665 0.58 6.70 -14.17
C LYS A 665 2.00 6.42 -13.69
N VAL A 666 2.16 6.08 -12.41
CA VAL A 666 3.45 5.69 -11.83
C VAL A 666 4.00 4.47 -12.56
N TYR A 667 3.21 3.40 -12.67
CA TYR A 667 3.55 2.19 -13.40
C TYR A 667 3.98 2.49 -14.84
N ALA A 668 3.20 3.31 -15.57
CA ALA A 668 3.52 3.70 -16.95
C ALA A 668 4.88 4.37 -17.07
N ASN A 669 5.19 5.33 -16.18
CA ASN A 669 6.44 6.08 -16.24
C ASN A 669 7.65 5.22 -15.88
N MET A 670 7.51 4.29 -14.96
CA MET A 670 8.53 3.29 -14.62
C MET A 670 8.78 2.36 -15.83
N THR A 671 7.72 1.83 -16.44
CA THR A 671 7.81 0.96 -17.63
C THR A 671 8.48 1.68 -18.81
N LYS A 672 8.16 2.97 -19.04
CA LYS A 672 8.83 3.77 -20.07
C LYS A 672 10.34 3.79 -19.83
N TYR A 673 10.78 4.15 -18.64
CA TYR A 673 12.20 4.22 -18.31
C TYR A 673 12.89 2.88 -18.53
N ILE A 674 12.34 1.79 -17.98
CA ILE A 674 12.94 0.46 -18.09
C ILE A 674 13.07 0.03 -19.55
N LYS A 675 11.98 0.09 -20.33
CA LYS A 675 11.98 -0.31 -21.75
C LYS A 675 12.96 0.53 -22.57
N MET A 676 13.02 1.84 -22.34
CA MET A 676 13.92 2.75 -23.06
C MET A 676 15.37 2.47 -22.74
N THR A 677 15.74 2.41 -21.46
CA THR A 677 17.11 2.23 -21.03
C THR A 677 17.65 0.86 -21.42
N VAL A 678 16.87 -0.20 -21.19
CA VAL A 678 17.30 -1.55 -21.60
C VAL A 678 17.46 -1.67 -23.11
N SER A 679 16.57 -1.04 -23.90
CA SER A 679 16.68 -1.06 -25.37
C SER A 679 17.86 -0.23 -25.88
N SER A 680 18.11 0.94 -25.26
CA SER A 680 19.27 1.80 -25.62
C SER A 680 20.59 1.08 -25.32
N ASN A 681 20.72 0.51 -24.13
CA ASN A 681 21.92 -0.22 -23.73
C ASN A 681 22.16 -1.43 -24.66
N PHE A 682 21.10 -2.18 -25.00
CA PHE A 682 21.20 -3.29 -25.92
C PHE A 682 21.67 -2.87 -27.32
N GLY A 683 21.15 -1.73 -27.84
CA GLY A 683 21.60 -1.15 -29.09
C GLY A 683 23.07 -0.74 -29.05
N ASN A 684 23.50 -0.05 -27.97
CA ASN A 684 24.88 0.36 -27.79
C ASN A 684 25.87 -0.82 -27.82
N ILE A 685 25.48 -1.97 -27.26
CA ILE A 685 26.31 -3.19 -27.30
C ILE A 685 26.57 -3.62 -28.75
N PHE A 686 25.52 -3.70 -29.56
CA PHE A 686 25.68 -4.13 -30.94
C PHE A 686 26.53 -3.14 -31.77
N SER A 687 26.35 -1.82 -31.52
CA SER A 687 27.15 -0.78 -32.15
C SER A 687 28.63 -0.90 -31.77
N LEU A 688 28.93 -1.08 -30.49
CA LEU A 688 30.29 -1.27 -29.98
C LEU A 688 30.94 -2.55 -30.52
N LEU A 689 30.19 -3.66 -30.51
CA LEU A 689 30.67 -4.93 -31.00
C LEU A 689 31.01 -4.83 -32.51
N PHE A 690 30.12 -4.22 -33.31
CA PHE A 690 30.35 -3.98 -34.74
C PHE A 690 31.61 -3.12 -34.95
N ALA A 691 31.71 -2.00 -34.22
CA ALA A 691 32.86 -1.11 -34.31
C ALA A 691 34.17 -1.82 -33.93
N SER A 692 34.20 -2.64 -32.89
CA SER A 692 35.37 -3.43 -32.47
C SER A 692 35.85 -4.44 -33.50
N ILE A 693 34.95 -4.94 -34.38
CA ILE A 693 35.31 -5.88 -35.45
C ILE A 693 35.87 -5.14 -36.67
N PHE A 694 35.30 -3.97 -37.04
CA PHE A 694 35.58 -3.32 -38.34
C PHE A 694 36.49 -2.11 -38.29
N LEU A 695 36.62 -1.45 -37.12
CA LEU A 695 37.50 -0.29 -36.93
C LEU A 695 38.87 -0.73 -36.41
N PRO A 696 39.99 -0.14 -36.90
CA PRO A 696 41.33 -0.44 -36.43
C PRO A 696 41.71 0.38 -35.17
N PHE A 697 40.74 0.85 -34.40
CA PHE A 697 40.90 1.62 -33.18
C PHE A 697 39.59 1.59 -32.34
N LEU A 698 39.69 1.92 -31.06
CA LEU A 698 38.51 2.00 -30.20
C LEU A 698 37.52 3.08 -30.65
N PRO A 699 36.24 2.76 -30.86
CA PRO A 699 35.27 3.67 -31.43
C PRO A 699 34.95 4.87 -30.52
N MET A 700 35.14 4.71 -29.21
CA MET A 700 34.98 5.72 -28.19
C MET A 700 35.97 5.48 -27.03
N ALA A 701 36.48 6.53 -26.45
CA ALA A 701 37.32 6.38 -25.24
C ALA A 701 36.50 5.93 -24.05
N PRO A 702 37.06 5.11 -23.11
CA PRO A 702 36.35 4.66 -21.92
C PRO A 702 35.70 5.79 -21.11
N VAL A 703 36.38 6.93 -20.99
CA VAL A 703 35.84 8.11 -20.27
C VAL A 703 34.61 8.70 -20.95
N HIS A 704 34.55 8.68 -22.28
CA HIS A 704 33.41 9.18 -23.05
C HIS A 704 32.16 8.33 -22.79
N LEU A 705 32.29 7.00 -22.72
CA LEU A 705 31.19 6.08 -22.41
C LEU A 705 30.60 6.37 -21.04
N ILE A 706 31.46 6.56 -20.04
CA ILE A 706 31.01 6.84 -18.66
C ILE A 706 30.31 8.20 -18.59
N VAL A 707 30.87 9.24 -19.22
CA VAL A 707 30.27 10.59 -19.27
C VAL A 707 28.94 10.56 -20.00
N LEU A 708 28.87 9.85 -21.13
CA LEU A 708 27.64 9.69 -21.92
C LEU A 708 26.51 9.08 -21.09
N ASN A 709 26.79 7.96 -20.42
CA ASN A 709 25.82 7.27 -19.60
C ASN A 709 25.32 8.13 -18.42
N LEU A 710 26.23 8.81 -17.72
CA LEU A 710 25.85 9.72 -16.63
C LEU A 710 24.93 10.85 -17.12
N ILE A 711 25.26 11.50 -18.24
CA ILE A 711 24.44 12.60 -18.79
C ILE A 711 23.09 12.06 -19.29
N TYR A 712 23.07 10.88 -19.93
CA TYR A 712 21.84 10.23 -20.33
C TYR A 712 20.95 9.92 -19.11
N ASP A 713 21.49 9.30 -18.07
CA ASP A 713 20.77 8.99 -16.84
C ASP A 713 20.21 10.25 -16.16
N LEU A 714 21.01 11.35 -16.11
CA LEU A 714 20.55 12.65 -15.63
C LEU A 714 19.37 13.18 -16.47
N SER A 715 19.38 12.97 -17.78
CA SER A 715 18.27 13.37 -18.66
C SER A 715 16.98 12.58 -18.34
N CYS A 716 17.11 11.35 -17.86
CA CYS A 716 15.99 10.47 -17.53
C CYS A 716 15.34 10.77 -16.17
N ILE A 717 15.98 11.55 -15.28
CA ILE A 717 15.43 11.93 -13.95
C ILE A 717 14.05 12.61 -14.07
N ALA A 718 13.74 13.24 -15.20
CA ALA A 718 12.46 13.87 -15.44
C ALA A 718 11.33 12.90 -15.86
N LEU A 719 11.63 11.65 -16.23
CA LEU A 719 10.65 10.68 -16.71
C LEU A 719 9.54 10.34 -15.68
N PRO A 720 9.78 10.27 -14.38
CA PRO A 720 8.70 10.15 -13.38
C PRO A 720 7.61 11.22 -13.51
N PHE A 721 7.93 12.37 -14.11
CA PHE A 721 7.02 13.51 -14.30
C PHE A 721 6.37 13.54 -15.69
N ASP A 722 6.62 12.53 -16.53
CA ASP A 722 6.08 12.53 -17.89
C ASP A 722 4.57 12.28 -17.91
N ASN A 723 3.92 12.80 -18.97
CA ASN A 723 2.51 12.61 -19.22
C ASN A 723 2.21 11.18 -19.70
N VAL A 724 1.09 10.63 -19.25
CA VAL A 724 0.62 9.30 -19.64
C VAL A 724 -0.64 9.42 -20.52
N ASP A 725 -0.69 8.65 -21.59
CA ASP A 725 -1.83 8.64 -22.49
C ASP A 725 -3.06 7.99 -21.82
N LYS A 726 -4.24 8.60 -22.03
CA LYS A 726 -5.50 8.15 -21.41
C LYS A 726 -5.84 6.70 -21.73
N GLU A 727 -5.53 6.23 -22.92
CA GLU A 727 -5.80 4.85 -23.35
C GLU A 727 -4.98 3.82 -22.58
N PHE A 728 -3.79 4.20 -22.12
CA PHE A 728 -2.97 3.34 -21.26
C PHE A 728 -3.63 3.10 -19.91
N LEU A 729 -4.28 4.13 -19.36
CA LEU A 729 -4.91 4.10 -18.03
C LEU A 729 -6.18 3.23 -17.97
N LYS A 730 -6.81 2.94 -19.12
CA LYS A 730 -8.09 2.21 -19.21
C LYS A 730 -8.02 0.73 -18.87
N LYS A 731 -6.84 0.13 -18.82
CA LYS A 731 -6.67 -1.30 -18.54
C LYS A 731 -5.64 -1.51 -17.47
N PRO A 732 -5.88 -2.46 -16.56
CA PRO A 732 -4.88 -2.92 -15.63
C PRO A 732 -3.67 -3.49 -16.38
N ARG A 733 -2.49 -3.34 -15.79
CA ARG A 733 -1.22 -3.82 -16.36
C ARG A 733 -0.43 -4.53 -15.29
N ILE A 734 0.15 -5.66 -15.67
CA ILE A 734 1.01 -6.48 -14.83
C ILE A 734 2.43 -6.44 -15.41
N TRP A 735 3.44 -6.56 -14.56
CA TRP A 735 4.84 -6.65 -14.99
C TRP A 735 5.08 -7.97 -15.72
N GLU A 736 5.69 -7.89 -16.89
CA GLU A 736 6.10 -9.03 -17.69
C GLU A 736 7.52 -8.85 -18.23
N ALA A 737 8.49 -9.58 -17.68
CA ALA A 737 9.88 -9.54 -18.18
C ALA A 737 9.97 -9.91 -19.68
N ASN A 738 9.11 -10.82 -20.14
CA ASN A 738 9.06 -11.21 -21.55
C ASN A 738 8.66 -10.05 -22.49
N SER A 739 7.79 -9.13 -22.05
CA SER A 739 7.43 -7.93 -22.80
C SER A 739 8.64 -7.00 -22.96
N ILE A 740 9.43 -6.83 -21.91
CA ILE A 740 10.65 -6.00 -21.94
C ILE A 740 11.70 -6.63 -22.84
N MET A 741 11.91 -7.93 -22.76
CA MET A 741 12.86 -8.65 -23.65
C MET A 741 12.46 -8.53 -25.13
N ARG A 742 11.19 -8.73 -25.46
CA ARG A 742 10.67 -8.54 -26.83
C ARG A 742 10.89 -7.12 -27.33
N PHE A 743 10.58 -6.13 -26.48
CA PHE A 743 10.76 -4.71 -26.80
C PHE A 743 12.23 -4.39 -27.06
N MET A 744 13.13 -4.82 -26.19
CA MET A 744 14.59 -4.68 -26.34
C MET A 744 15.10 -5.27 -27.66
N ALA A 745 14.71 -6.49 -27.99
CA ALA A 745 15.16 -7.18 -29.19
C ALA A 745 14.66 -6.54 -30.50
N TRP A 746 13.50 -5.84 -30.47
CA TRP A 746 12.97 -5.16 -31.66
C TRP A 746 13.46 -3.73 -31.82
N ILE A 747 13.62 -2.99 -30.74
CA ILE A 747 13.93 -1.56 -30.77
C ILE A 747 15.44 -1.32 -30.70
N GLY A 748 16.18 -2.10 -29.88
CA GLY A 748 17.61 -1.91 -29.69
C GLY A 748 18.43 -1.92 -31.02
N PRO A 749 18.29 -2.93 -31.86
CA PRO A 749 19.07 -3.00 -33.12
C PRO A 749 18.86 -1.83 -34.08
N ILE A 750 17.77 -1.05 -33.93
CA ILE A 750 17.53 0.09 -34.81
C ILE A 750 18.60 1.17 -34.59
N SER A 751 18.94 1.48 -33.32
CA SER A 751 19.98 2.47 -33.06
C SER A 751 21.32 2.05 -33.63
N SER A 752 21.68 0.76 -33.54
CA SER A 752 22.93 0.22 -34.05
C SER A 752 23.09 0.41 -35.59
N VAL A 753 21.99 0.32 -36.35
CA VAL A 753 22.04 0.61 -37.79
C VAL A 753 22.46 2.06 -38.06
N PHE A 754 21.97 3.01 -37.27
CA PHE A 754 22.30 4.43 -37.43
C PHE A 754 23.70 4.75 -36.88
N ASP A 755 24.14 4.10 -35.83
CA ASP A 755 25.53 4.17 -35.36
C ASP A 755 26.50 3.67 -36.43
N ILE A 756 26.20 2.54 -37.12
CA ILE A 756 27.01 2.02 -38.22
C ILE A 756 27.05 3.02 -39.40
N ILE A 757 25.93 3.63 -39.76
CA ILE A 757 25.89 4.68 -40.74
C ILE A 757 26.78 5.86 -40.35
N THR A 758 26.71 6.27 -39.09
CA THR A 758 27.56 7.34 -38.52
C THR A 758 29.04 6.95 -38.59
N TYR A 759 29.42 5.72 -38.25
CA TYR A 759 30.81 5.22 -38.40
C TYR A 759 31.30 5.34 -39.83
N MET A 760 30.48 4.90 -40.81
CA MET A 760 30.84 4.99 -42.22
C MET A 760 31.02 6.47 -42.67
N LEU A 761 30.09 7.35 -42.29
CA LEU A 761 30.19 8.77 -42.65
C LEU A 761 31.39 9.45 -41.99
N LEU A 762 31.66 9.14 -40.71
CA LEU A 762 32.84 9.67 -40.02
C LEU A 762 34.14 9.15 -40.66
N TYR A 763 34.25 7.83 -40.83
CA TYR A 763 35.50 7.21 -41.30
C TYR A 763 35.87 7.54 -42.75
N PHE A 764 34.90 7.51 -43.67
CA PHE A 764 35.14 7.67 -45.08
C PHE A 764 34.92 9.10 -45.61
N LEU A 765 34.14 9.93 -44.95
CA LEU A 765 33.74 11.24 -45.47
C LEU A 765 34.20 12.40 -44.58
N LEU A 766 33.68 12.47 -43.35
CA LEU A 766 33.79 13.67 -42.53
C LEU A 766 35.19 13.90 -41.95
N VAL A 767 35.79 12.87 -41.31
CA VAL A 767 37.12 13.02 -40.74
C VAL A 767 38.19 13.28 -41.82
N PRO A 768 38.20 12.55 -42.96
CA PRO A 768 39.09 12.89 -44.05
C PRO A 768 38.89 14.31 -44.61
N MET A 769 37.66 14.81 -44.65
CA MET A 769 37.39 16.21 -45.06
C MET A 769 37.89 17.26 -44.05
N ILE A 770 37.86 16.97 -42.78
CA ILE A 770 38.31 17.88 -41.71
C ILE A 770 39.83 17.94 -41.67
N LEU A 771 40.49 16.77 -41.75
CA LEU A 771 41.94 16.65 -41.61
C LEU A 771 42.72 16.71 -42.92
N GLY A 772 42.03 16.54 -44.07
CA GLY A 772 42.68 16.50 -45.41
C GLY A 772 43.34 15.17 -45.75
N HIS A 773 43.25 14.15 -44.91
CA HIS A 773 43.84 12.82 -45.10
C HIS A 773 43.02 11.69 -44.43
N GLY A 774 43.21 10.44 -44.86
CA GLY A 774 42.60 9.26 -44.24
C GLY A 774 43.39 8.74 -43.06
N TYR A 775 42.94 7.61 -42.43
CA TYR A 775 43.47 7.06 -41.18
C TYR A 775 45.00 6.72 -41.21
N ASN A 776 45.58 6.31 -42.31
CA ASN A 776 46.93 5.69 -42.39
C ASN A 776 48.08 6.66 -42.76
N HIS A 777 48.05 7.92 -42.36
CA HIS A 777 49.08 8.93 -42.72
C HIS A 777 50.21 9.16 -41.68
N GLY A 778 50.32 8.40 -40.61
CA GLY A 778 51.34 8.52 -39.55
C GLY A 778 50.73 8.56 -38.15
N ALA A 779 51.58 8.36 -37.10
CA ALA A 779 51.05 8.18 -35.76
C ALA A 779 50.33 9.43 -35.19
N ALA A 780 50.81 10.64 -35.43
CA ALA A 780 50.18 11.88 -35.00
C ALA A 780 48.87 12.15 -35.74
N ASP A 781 48.81 11.85 -37.04
CA ASP A 781 47.66 12.01 -37.89
C ASP A 781 46.58 10.97 -37.56
N ALA A 782 46.98 9.73 -37.22
CA ALA A 782 46.08 8.70 -36.70
C ALA A 782 45.44 9.12 -35.38
N ALA A 783 46.18 9.68 -34.42
CA ALA A 783 45.67 10.18 -33.14
C ALA A 783 44.65 11.31 -33.36
N ALA A 784 44.91 12.26 -34.27
CA ALA A 784 43.98 13.32 -34.61
C ALA A 784 42.71 12.73 -35.27
N PHE A 785 42.84 11.76 -36.15
CA PHE A 785 41.72 11.06 -36.80
C PHE A 785 40.81 10.38 -35.77
N ILE A 786 41.39 9.64 -34.86
CA ILE A 786 40.65 8.95 -33.77
C ILE A 786 39.90 9.97 -32.90
N MET A 787 40.55 11.07 -32.53
CA MET A 787 39.93 12.12 -31.69
C MET A 787 38.70 12.75 -32.37
N VAL A 788 38.79 13.11 -33.64
CA VAL A 788 37.66 13.68 -34.40
C VAL A 788 36.54 12.64 -34.56
N PHE A 789 36.88 11.38 -34.86
CA PHE A 789 35.93 10.27 -35.00
C PHE A 789 35.19 10.02 -33.68
N GLN A 790 35.89 9.86 -32.57
CA GLN A 790 35.31 9.62 -31.26
C GLN A 790 34.40 10.78 -30.81
N THR A 791 34.79 12.02 -31.10
CA THR A 791 33.95 13.20 -30.81
C THR A 791 32.66 13.19 -31.60
N GLY A 792 32.74 12.81 -32.88
CA GLY A 792 31.57 12.76 -33.75
C GLY A 792 30.56 11.72 -33.27
N TRP A 793 31.00 10.52 -32.94
CA TRP A 793 30.08 9.48 -32.43
C TRP A 793 29.57 9.78 -31.01
N PHE A 794 30.38 10.37 -30.13
CA PHE A 794 29.97 10.79 -28.78
C PHE A 794 28.78 11.77 -28.81
N ILE A 795 28.82 12.78 -29.73
CA ILE A 795 27.73 13.74 -29.90
C ILE A 795 26.51 13.05 -30.50
N GLU A 796 26.68 12.24 -31.56
CA GLU A 796 25.57 11.56 -32.23
C GLU A 796 24.86 10.62 -31.29
N SER A 797 25.58 9.83 -30.51
CA SER A 797 25.05 8.89 -29.53
C SER A 797 24.18 9.58 -28.46
N MET A 798 24.55 10.77 -27.98
CA MET A 798 23.73 11.56 -27.08
C MET A 798 22.43 12.04 -27.73
N TRP A 799 22.49 12.54 -28.95
CA TRP A 799 21.31 12.99 -29.68
C TRP A 799 20.36 11.83 -30.01
N SER A 800 20.87 10.70 -30.47
CA SER A 800 20.05 9.52 -30.78
C SER A 800 19.37 8.98 -29.52
N GLN A 801 20.11 8.83 -28.40
CA GLN A 801 19.58 8.33 -27.12
C GLN A 801 18.55 9.26 -26.49
N THR A 802 18.76 10.59 -26.55
CA THR A 802 17.81 11.55 -25.97
C THR A 802 16.57 11.73 -26.83
N MET A 803 16.71 11.75 -28.14
CA MET A 803 15.57 11.92 -29.06
C MET A 803 14.68 10.67 -29.12
N VAL A 804 15.25 9.46 -28.96
CA VAL A 804 14.46 8.22 -28.96
C VAL A 804 13.53 8.15 -27.75
N ILE A 805 13.86 8.79 -26.61
CA ILE A 805 12.97 8.91 -25.44
C ILE A 805 11.61 9.45 -25.89
N HIS A 806 11.59 10.51 -26.69
CA HIS A 806 10.34 11.11 -27.17
C HIS A 806 9.56 10.19 -28.11
N MET A 807 10.25 9.30 -28.84
CA MET A 807 9.61 8.33 -29.74
C MET A 807 9.02 7.14 -28.99
N LEU A 808 9.70 6.67 -27.93
CA LEU A 808 9.35 5.44 -27.22
C LEU A 808 8.33 5.65 -26.10
N ARG A 809 8.21 6.87 -25.56
CA ARG A 809 7.35 7.18 -24.39
C ARG A 809 5.84 6.96 -24.61
N SER A 810 5.40 6.85 -25.85
CA SER A 810 3.99 6.71 -26.23
C SER A 810 3.84 5.93 -27.52
N PRO A 811 2.76 5.14 -27.72
CA PRO A 811 2.43 4.52 -29.01
C PRO A 811 2.09 5.56 -30.09
N LYS A 812 1.71 6.77 -29.72
CA LYS A 812 1.30 7.87 -30.59
C LYS A 812 2.47 8.63 -31.20
N LEU A 813 2.19 9.52 -32.12
CA LEU A 813 3.21 10.42 -32.69
C LEU A 813 3.62 11.47 -31.65
N PRO A 814 4.92 11.59 -31.35
CA PRO A 814 5.41 12.54 -30.36
C PRO A 814 5.13 13.98 -30.77
N PHE A 815 4.97 14.87 -29.79
CA PHE A 815 4.69 16.29 -29.89
C PHE A 815 3.34 16.65 -30.56
N ILE A 816 2.81 15.81 -31.46
CA ILE A 816 1.57 16.06 -32.21
C ILE A 816 0.38 15.43 -31.48
N GLN A 817 0.42 14.11 -31.24
CA GLN A 817 -0.67 13.34 -30.65
C GLN A 817 -0.47 13.07 -29.15
N SER A 818 0.77 12.97 -28.69
CA SER A 818 1.14 12.81 -27.29
C SER A 818 2.24 13.80 -26.93
N ARG A 819 1.92 14.74 -26.04
CA ARG A 819 2.86 15.77 -25.61
C ARG A 819 3.66 15.28 -24.41
N PRO A 820 5.01 15.33 -24.47
CA PRO A 820 5.85 15.06 -23.30
C PRO A 820 5.65 16.15 -22.23
N ALA A 821 5.98 15.83 -21.00
CA ALA A 821 6.06 16.84 -19.94
C ALA A 821 7.19 17.83 -20.28
N PHE A 822 7.00 19.09 -19.92
CA PHE A 822 7.98 20.15 -20.21
C PHE A 822 9.35 19.84 -19.58
N SER A 823 9.39 19.26 -18.39
CA SER A 823 10.62 18.83 -17.73
C SER A 823 11.40 17.80 -18.56
N VAL A 824 10.73 16.83 -19.18
CA VAL A 824 11.38 15.82 -20.04
C VAL A 824 12.00 16.47 -21.27
N VAL A 825 11.30 17.42 -21.90
CA VAL A 825 11.84 18.15 -23.06
C VAL A 825 13.08 18.95 -22.68
N VAL A 826 13.00 19.66 -21.55
CA VAL A 826 14.12 20.50 -21.08
C VAL A 826 15.35 19.65 -20.74
N THR A 827 15.18 18.56 -19.97
CA THR A 827 16.32 17.73 -19.57
C THR A 827 16.99 17.03 -20.73
N THR A 828 16.21 16.47 -21.68
CA THR A 828 16.75 15.78 -22.85
C THR A 828 17.46 16.74 -23.82
N LEU A 829 16.90 17.90 -24.10
CA LEU A 829 17.54 18.92 -24.94
C LEU A 829 18.76 19.52 -24.23
N ALA A 830 18.69 19.81 -22.94
CA ALA A 830 19.83 20.32 -22.19
C ALA A 830 21.00 19.32 -22.21
N ALA A 831 20.76 18.02 -22.06
CA ALA A 831 21.77 16.97 -22.18
C ALA A 831 22.41 16.95 -23.55
N ALA A 832 21.61 16.96 -24.62
CA ALA A 832 22.09 16.95 -26.00
C ALA A 832 22.92 18.20 -26.34
N PHE A 833 22.43 19.39 -25.96
CA PHE A 833 23.17 20.65 -26.20
C PHE A 833 24.42 20.76 -25.33
N PHE A 834 24.39 20.29 -24.10
CA PHE A 834 25.54 20.25 -23.21
C PHE A 834 26.68 19.42 -23.82
N VAL A 835 26.40 18.17 -24.26
CA VAL A 835 27.40 17.34 -24.94
C VAL A 835 27.90 17.97 -26.22
N THR A 836 27.03 18.58 -27.02
CA THR A 836 27.40 19.28 -28.24
C THR A 836 28.33 20.46 -27.96
N SER A 837 28.20 21.12 -26.80
CA SER A 837 29.05 22.28 -26.44
C SER A 837 30.43 21.88 -25.88
N LEU A 838 30.61 20.65 -25.43
CA LEU A 838 31.85 20.17 -24.78
C LEU A 838 33.10 20.36 -25.67
N PRO A 839 33.10 20.03 -26.98
CA PRO A 839 34.26 20.22 -27.86
C PRO A 839 34.68 21.69 -28.02
N TYR A 840 33.79 22.63 -27.69
CA TYR A 840 34.03 24.07 -27.78
C TYR A 840 34.27 24.71 -26.42
N SER A 841 34.37 23.94 -25.35
CA SER A 841 34.60 24.35 -23.97
C SER A 841 36.04 24.09 -23.52
N PRO A 842 36.50 24.66 -22.38
CA PRO A 842 37.77 24.29 -21.77
C PRO A 842 37.89 22.80 -21.42
N LEU A 843 36.77 22.10 -21.28
CA LEU A 843 36.74 20.66 -20.97
C LEU A 843 37.16 19.79 -22.18
N ALA A 844 37.18 20.36 -23.40
CA ALA A 844 37.57 19.65 -24.62
C ALA A 844 38.96 19.02 -24.53
N SER A 845 39.95 19.75 -23.98
CA SER A 845 41.31 19.26 -23.81
C SER A 845 41.38 18.12 -22.76
N ILE A 846 40.60 18.21 -21.70
CA ILE A 846 40.55 17.22 -20.62
C ILE A 846 39.89 15.91 -21.13
N LEU A 847 38.81 16.03 -21.88
CA LEU A 847 38.07 14.92 -22.47
C LEU A 847 38.63 14.44 -23.82
N LYS A 848 39.71 15.03 -24.30
CA LYS A 848 40.31 14.73 -25.60
C LYS A 848 39.30 14.81 -26.77
N LEU A 849 38.47 15.89 -26.76
CA LEU A 849 37.45 16.14 -27.79
C LEU A 849 38.00 17.15 -28.85
N SER A 850 37.59 16.97 -30.11
CA SER A 850 37.96 17.85 -31.20
C SER A 850 36.77 18.64 -31.72
N GLN A 851 37.01 19.84 -32.23
CA GLN A 851 35.98 20.64 -32.88
C GLN A 851 35.53 20.00 -34.21
N LEU A 852 34.23 20.03 -34.47
CA LEU A 852 33.62 19.49 -35.68
C LEU A 852 33.15 20.64 -36.58
N ASN A 853 33.11 20.39 -37.90
CA ASN A 853 32.68 21.39 -38.86
C ASN A 853 31.13 21.45 -39.01
N GLY A 854 30.63 22.52 -39.64
CA GLY A 854 29.19 22.73 -39.83
C GLY A 854 28.50 21.62 -40.64
N LEU A 855 29.19 20.97 -41.57
CA LEU A 855 28.63 19.85 -42.35
C LEU A 855 28.29 18.66 -41.44
N TYR A 856 29.07 18.38 -40.40
CA TYR A 856 28.76 17.34 -39.43
C TYR A 856 27.36 17.55 -38.82
N PHE A 857 27.01 18.75 -38.37
CA PHE A 857 25.72 19.04 -37.75
C PHE A 857 24.53 18.91 -38.71
N VAL A 858 24.75 19.22 -40.01
CA VAL A 858 23.72 18.99 -41.06
C VAL A 858 23.46 17.49 -41.22
N LEU A 859 24.52 16.68 -41.28
CA LEU A 859 24.41 15.24 -41.40
C LEU A 859 23.86 14.60 -40.13
N LEU A 860 24.29 15.06 -38.97
CA LEU A 860 23.74 14.65 -37.68
C LEU A 860 22.21 14.84 -37.63
N PHE A 861 21.74 16.04 -38.00
CA PHE A 861 20.30 16.32 -38.07
C PHE A 861 19.58 15.35 -39.02
N ALA A 862 20.13 15.08 -40.20
CA ALA A 862 19.56 14.14 -41.16
C ALA A 862 19.49 12.71 -40.58
N ILE A 863 20.58 12.25 -39.94
CA ILE A 863 20.65 10.94 -39.29
C ILE A 863 19.56 10.81 -38.19
N ILE A 864 19.45 11.80 -37.30
CA ILE A 864 18.46 11.79 -36.23
C ILE A 864 17.04 11.77 -36.79
N VAL A 865 16.73 12.55 -37.81
CA VAL A 865 15.40 12.54 -38.45
C VAL A 865 15.09 11.16 -39.06
N LEU A 866 16.04 10.56 -39.79
CA LEU A 866 15.88 9.24 -40.39
C LEU A 866 15.73 8.16 -39.32
N TYR A 867 16.49 8.25 -38.23
CA TYR A 867 16.36 7.37 -37.05
C TYR A 867 14.96 7.45 -36.44
N MET A 868 14.47 8.67 -36.18
CA MET A 868 13.12 8.87 -35.60
C MET A 868 12.02 8.32 -36.53
N LEU A 869 12.17 8.48 -37.87
CA LEU A 869 11.25 7.90 -38.84
C LEU A 869 11.28 6.37 -38.81
N SER A 870 12.47 5.77 -38.77
CA SER A 870 12.66 4.31 -38.72
C SER A 870 12.07 3.72 -37.45
N VAL A 871 12.31 4.33 -36.27
CA VAL A 871 11.69 3.94 -34.99
C VAL A 871 10.16 4.01 -35.10
N THR A 872 9.61 5.04 -35.75
CA THR A 872 8.15 5.15 -35.94
C THR A 872 7.58 4.01 -36.78
N VAL A 873 8.28 3.60 -37.83
CA VAL A 873 7.85 2.46 -38.68
C VAL A 873 7.89 1.17 -37.91
N VAL A 874 9.02 0.87 -37.25
CA VAL A 874 9.17 -0.37 -36.44
C VAL A 874 8.17 -0.40 -35.29
N LYS A 875 7.94 0.74 -34.64
CA LYS A 875 6.91 0.89 -33.60
C LYS A 875 5.52 0.45 -34.11
N ARG A 876 5.12 0.90 -35.29
CA ARG A 876 3.83 0.49 -35.88
C ARG A 876 3.75 -1.00 -36.16
N ILE A 877 4.85 -1.59 -36.66
CA ILE A 877 4.94 -3.03 -36.93
C ILE A 877 4.86 -3.82 -35.62
N TYR A 878 5.59 -3.39 -34.59
CA TYR A 878 5.59 -4.01 -33.29
C TYR A 878 4.18 -4.01 -32.66
N ILE A 879 3.52 -2.85 -32.62
CA ILE A 879 2.15 -2.71 -32.09
C ILE A 879 1.15 -3.59 -32.87
N LYS A 880 1.28 -3.65 -34.21
CA LYS A 880 0.41 -4.51 -35.03
C LYS A 880 0.59 -5.98 -34.73
N LYS A 881 1.84 -6.42 -34.43
CA LYS A 881 2.18 -7.82 -34.18
C LYS A 881 1.82 -8.27 -32.76
N TYR A 882 2.17 -7.48 -31.75
CA TYR A 882 2.05 -7.87 -30.34
C TYR A 882 0.84 -7.24 -29.63
N LYS A 883 0.17 -6.25 -30.24
CA LYS A 883 -0.96 -5.49 -29.67
C LYS A 883 -0.64 -4.78 -28.36
N GLU A 884 0.64 -4.60 -28.07
CA GLU A 884 1.18 -3.93 -26.90
C GLU A 884 2.24 -2.88 -27.32
N TRP A 885 2.55 -1.92 -26.42
CA TRP A 885 3.67 -1.00 -26.57
C TRP A 885 4.40 -0.77 -25.24
N LEU A 886 3.67 -0.29 -24.22
CA LEU A 886 4.17 -0.07 -22.87
C LEU A 886 3.51 -1.02 -21.91
#